data_80b44b97a755b9ec6eebd5ffaa5934f0
#
_entry.id   80b44b97a755b9ec6eebd5ffaa5934f0
#
_cell.length_a   1.000
_cell.length_b   1.000
_cell.length_c   1.000
_cell.angle_alpha   90.00
_cell.angle_beta   90.00
_cell.angle_gamma   90.00
#
_symmetry.space_group_name_H-M   'P 1'
#
loop_
_entity.id
_entity.type
_entity.pdbx_description
1 polymer ?
#
loop_
_entity_poly.entity_id
_entity_poly.type
_entity_poly.pdbx_seq_one_letter_code
_entity_poly.pdbx_strand_id
1 'polypeptide(L)'
;MAFLVSPGVNTSEIDLTNVVVAAATSTGGLAGRFRWGPIEEVMLITDEDNLVEVFQKPNDDNHEQFFTAANFLSYSNAINVVRAANTTSSETAAPKNATANTGAYVNVQVKTSEHYYNTYDSDFGGSNATSWTASVAAKWAGVIGNTFKISWCPADRPSATLTGTVEWDESGSLLTGTTTNFGDELRVGDVIDITGADTGIVITSVTTDIAATGEEISGTQADISTAAATTRRKRSVYRQSSSDTAGTVTTTADSTTVTGTATVFSAQFVVGDLIVVGGEERKISVITDDTNLTVSEKFIGVNATAAYERKWEYADAFSEGAPTTSAFAEDKSLELDEIHVAIVDEDGDWTGTKNEVVEAFGNLSVIKDAKGADGENIFYANYLNKNSEYCWFADHPIFNIPNIDGTTGTETIDTGSGATITLTSGTGSGTFHGWGITSTAALAQNITGGTANNAFMMPHTPLSTSFQGGTDGSDPSDADLIRAYDKMKSAEDTDVSLITTANHGSTVVRHIINNIAESRKDCVVFFSPEKADVVNNTDSSTATDDVVDYRDTVNMNTSYAVMDSGWKYQYDKHNDKFRYVPLNGDIAGLCARTDADRDPFFSPGGFTRGQIKGVVKLPYNPKQAERDKLYSSQVNPVVTFPGEGTILYGDKTQLTKPSAFDRINVRRLFILLEKAIANAARFQLFEFNDEFTRSQFVSIVEPFLRDIQGRGGITDFRVVCDASNNTPQVVDSNQFRGDIYIKPSRAINFIQLNFVAVRSGVEFSEVVGAF
;
A
#
# COMPACT_ATOMS: atom_id res chain seq x y z
N MET A 1 42.03 33.43 14.96
CA MET A 1 42.58 34.31 13.89
C MET A 1 44.01 34.65 14.26
N ALA A 2 44.94 34.27 13.43
CA ALA A 2 46.35 34.62 13.62
C ALA A 2 46.51 36.10 13.23
N PHE A 3 46.84 36.97 14.21
CA PHE A 3 47.16 38.34 13.90
C PHE A 3 48.56 38.41 13.27
N LEU A 4 48.67 39.05 12.12
CA LEU A 4 49.94 39.38 11.50
C LEU A 4 50.67 40.38 12.38
N VAL A 5 51.87 40.03 12.85
CA VAL A 5 52.73 40.92 13.70
C VAL A 5 53.68 41.77 12.83
N SER A 6 53.77 41.47 11.52
CA SER A 6 54.53 42.26 10.54
C SER A 6 53.61 42.78 9.44
N PRO A 7 53.97 43.84 8.72
CA PRO A 7 53.19 44.36 7.60
C PRO A 7 52.99 43.29 6.55
N GLY A 8 51.72 42.94 6.25
CA GLY A 8 51.34 41.94 5.29
C GLY A 8 49.84 42.06 4.95
N VAL A 9 49.42 41.49 3.82
CA VAL A 9 48.03 41.45 3.38
C VAL A 9 47.40 40.19 3.95
N ASN A 10 46.35 40.33 4.73
CA ASN A 10 45.52 39.21 5.20
C ASN A 10 44.31 39.13 4.25
N THR A 11 44.18 38.04 3.54
CA THR A 11 43.00 37.72 2.70
C THR A 11 42.09 36.80 3.49
N SER A 12 40.86 37.23 3.75
CA SER A 12 39.79 36.36 4.23
C SER A 12 38.79 36.16 3.10
N GLU A 13 38.52 34.92 2.74
CA GLU A 13 37.37 34.56 1.88
C GLU A 13 36.15 34.45 2.78
N ILE A 14 35.16 35.28 2.53
CA ILE A 14 33.82 35.15 3.11
C ILE A 14 32.90 34.83 1.96
N ASP A 15 32.44 33.59 1.93
CA ASP A 15 31.41 33.17 0.96
C ASP A 15 30.04 33.71 1.41
N LEU A 16 29.59 34.77 0.73
CA LEU A 16 28.26 35.39 0.90
C LEU A 16 27.31 34.97 -0.26
N THR A 17 27.66 33.98 -1.01
CA THR A 17 26.80 33.48 -2.12
C THR A 17 25.53 32.82 -1.58
N ASN A 18 24.52 33.59 -1.26
CA ASN A 18 23.15 33.09 -1.19
C ASN A 18 22.65 32.88 -2.61
N VAL A 19 22.70 31.65 -3.07
CA VAL A 19 22.13 31.23 -4.38
C VAL A 19 20.63 31.03 -4.19
N VAL A 20 19.81 31.59 -5.08
CA VAL A 20 18.38 31.24 -5.17
C VAL A 20 18.27 29.77 -5.51
N VAL A 21 17.73 28.98 -4.58
CA VAL A 21 17.53 27.54 -4.79
C VAL A 21 16.50 27.34 -5.89
N ALA A 22 16.78 26.45 -6.83
CA ALA A 22 15.84 26.10 -7.88
C ALA A 22 14.53 25.57 -7.26
N ALA A 23 13.40 26.18 -7.62
CA ALA A 23 12.08 25.72 -7.17
C ALA A 23 11.60 24.58 -8.07
N ALA A 24 11.07 23.50 -7.48
CA ALA A 24 10.42 22.44 -8.25
C ALA A 24 9.14 22.98 -8.90
N THR A 25 9.02 22.81 -10.22
CA THR A 25 7.87 23.25 -11.02
C THR A 25 7.18 22.10 -11.76
N SER A 26 7.70 20.88 -11.64
CA SER A 26 7.27 19.68 -12.37
C SER A 26 6.51 18.67 -11.52
N THR A 27 6.31 18.93 -10.22
CA THR A 27 5.59 18.02 -9.33
C THR A 27 4.08 18.07 -9.62
N GLY A 28 3.51 16.89 -9.92
CA GLY A 28 2.09 16.74 -10.19
C GLY A 28 1.26 16.59 -8.91
N GLY A 29 -0.06 16.72 -9.06
CA GLY A 29 -1.04 16.41 -8.01
C GLY A 29 -2.33 15.84 -8.59
N LEU A 30 -2.85 14.77 -7.99
CA LEU A 30 -4.10 14.12 -8.37
C LEU A 30 -4.78 13.54 -7.14
N ALA A 31 -6.10 13.71 -7.03
CA ALA A 31 -6.90 12.89 -6.13
C ALA A 31 -7.92 12.07 -6.94
N GLY A 32 -8.15 10.83 -6.53
CA GLY A 32 -9.06 9.96 -7.27
C GLY A 32 -9.36 8.64 -6.54
N ARG A 33 -10.20 7.80 -7.17
CA ARG A 33 -10.53 6.47 -6.68
C ARG A 33 -9.41 5.48 -7.03
N PHE A 34 -8.96 4.75 -6.04
CA PHE A 34 -7.98 3.66 -6.20
C PHE A 34 -8.42 2.43 -5.41
N ARG A 35 -7.93 1.25 -5.80
CA ARG A 35 -8.35 -0.04 -5.22
C ARG A 35 -7.69 -0.33 -3.88
N TRP A 36 -6.52 0.24 -3.61
CA TRP A 36 -5.67 -0.02 -2.46
C TRP A 36 -4.98 1.27 -2.01
N GLY A 37 -4.22 1.22 -0.92
CA GLY A 37 -3.46 2.35 -0.40
C GLY A 37 -4.20 3.20 0.63
N PRO A 38 -3.49 4.11 1.30
CA PRO A 38 -4.04 4.97 2.35
C PRO A 38 -5.10 5.92 1.79
N ILE A 39 -6.14 6.19 2.60
CA ILE A 39 -7.25 7.08 2.24
C ILE A 39 -6.98 8.48 2.79
N GLU A 40 -7.15 9.51 1.95
CA GLU A 40 -6.95 10.93 2.32
C GLU A 40 -5.53 11.23 2.85
N GLU A 41 -4.53 10.49 2.40
CA GLU A 41 -3.11 10.74 2.65
C GLU A 41 -2.40 11.05 1.34
N VAL A 42 -1.43 11.97 1.39
CA VAL A 42 -0.66 12.37 0.20
C VAL A 42 0.50 11.41 0.02
N MET A 43 0.49 10.67 -1.08
CA MET A 43 1.57 9.73 -1.44
C MET A 43 2.35 10.28 -2.63
N LEU A 44 3.66 10.42 -2.46
CA LEU A 44 4.54 10.78 -3.58
C LEU A 44 4.87 9.54 -4.41
N ILE A 45 4.51 9.56 -5.68
CA ILE A 45 4.71 8.47 -6.63
C ILE A 45 5.73 8.91 -7.68
N THR A 46 6.71 8.06 -7.97
CA THR A 46 7.85 8.35 -8.85
C THR A 46 7.70 7.79 -10.26
N ASP A 47 7.03 6.68 -10.39
CA ASP A 47 6.81 5.97 -11.66
C ASP A 47 5.53 5.12 -11.64
N GLU A 48 5.18 4.50 -12.77
CA GLU A 48 3.97 3.69 -12.88
C GLU A 48 4.03 2.39 -12.05
N ASP A 49 5.21 1.81 -11.88
CA ASP A 49 5.37 0.57 -11.12
C ASP A 49 5.14 0.87 -9.62
N ASN A 50 5.66 1.98 -9.10
CA ASN A 50 5.38 2.46 -7.75
C ASN A 50 3.90 2.85 -7.57
N LEU A 51 3.25 3.39 -8.62
CA LEU A 51 1.79 3.63 -8.59
C LEU A 51 1.00 2.31 -8.42
N VAL A 52 1.42 1.24 -9.09
CA VAL A 52 0.81 -0.09 -8.97
C VAL A 52 1.09 -0.71 -7.59
N GLU A 53 2.29 -0.54 -7.06
CA GLU A 53 2.68 -1.02 -5.74
C GLU A 53 1.82 -0.41 -4.63
N VAL A 54 1.67 0.93 -4.65
CA VAL A 54 0.93 1.66 -3.61
C VAL A 54 -0.59 1.56 -3.78
N PHE A 55 -1.11 1.65 -5.01
CA PHE A 55 -2.55 1.80 -5.28
C PHE A 55 -3.17 0.65 -6.08
N GLN A 56 -2.39 -0.37 -6.44
CA GLN A 56 -2.77 -1.51 -7.25
C GLN A 56 -3.11 -1.18 -8.71
N LYS A 57 -3.19 -2.26 -9.52
CA LYS A 57 -3.56 -2.19 -10.96
C LYS A 57 -4.95 -1.58 -11.15
N PRO A 58 -5.18 -0.87 -12.27
CA PRO A 58 -6.49 -0.29 -12.55
C PRO A 58 -7.54 -1.38 -12.83
N ASN A 59 -8.80 -1.03 -12.57
CA ASN A 59 -9.96 -1.82 -12.96
C ASN A 59 -10.92 -0.99 -13.85
N ASP A 60 -12.13 -1.50 -14.11
CA ASP A 60 -13.11 -0.80 -14.93
C ASP A 60 -13.64 0.49 -14.28
N ASP A 61 -13.56 0.62 -12.95
CA ASP A 61 -14.12 1.74 -12.19
C ASP A 61 -13.14 2.90 -12.00
N ASN A 62 -11.82 2.64 -11.99
CA ASN A 62 -10.81 3.66 -11.64
C ASN A 62 -9.77 3.92 -12.74
N HIS A 63 -9.90 3.27 -13.91
CA HIS A 63 -8.90 3.38 -14.98
C HIS A 63 -8.66 4.82 -15.43
N GLU A 64 -9.67 5.68 -15.41
CA GLU A 64 -9.56 7.07 -15.85
C GLU A 64 -8.63 7.88 -14.94
N GLN A 65 -8.75 7.72 -13.61
CA GLN A 65 -7.87 8.36 -12.63
C GLN A 65 -6.47 7.74 -12.63
N PHE A 66 -6.41 6.40 -12.64
CA PHE A 66 -5.13 5.68 -12.66
C PHE A 66 -4.27 6.08 -13.87
N PHE A 67 -4.86 6.03 -15.08
CA PHE A 67 -4.12 6.39 -16.29
C PHE A 67 -3.87 7.90 -16.42
N THR A 68 -4.62 8.76 -15.75
CA THR A 68 -4.26 10.19 -15.66
C THR A 68 -2.93 10.35 -14.92
N ALA A 69 -2.75 9.66 -13.77
CA ALA A 69 -1.49 9.65 -13.05
C ALA A 69 -0.36 8.97 -13.85
N ALA A 70 -0.60 7.78 -14.41
CA ALA A 70 0.39 7.03 -15.17
C ALA A 70 0.85 7.77 -16.44
N ASN A 71 -0.08 8.44 -17.14
CA ASN A 71 0.26 9.26 -18.29
C ASN A 71 1.11 10.46 -17.90
N PHE A 72 0.80 11.14 -16.77
CA PHE A 72 1.64 12.20 -16.25
C PHE A 72 3.05 11.69 -15.93
N LEU A 73 3.16 10.55 -15.24
CA LEU A 73 4.44 9.91 -14.90
C LEU A 73 5.26 9.49 -16.14
N SER A 74 4.62 9.28 -17.28
CA SER A 74 5.36 9.02 -18.52
C SER A 74 6.22 10.22 -19.01
N TYR A 75 6.00 11.41 -18.47
CA TYR A 75 6.70 12.65 -18.76
C TYR A 75 7.45 13.24 -17.56
N SER A 76 7.08 12.85 -16.34
CA SER A 76 7.62 13.36 -15.08
C SER A 76 7.97 12.19 -14.15
N ASN A 77 8.71 12.46 -13.11
CA ASN A 77 9.11 11.48 -12.08
C ASN A 77 8.56 11.80 -10.69
N ALA A 78 7.56 12.67 -10.58
CA ALA A 78 7.00 13.03 -9.28
C ALA A 78 5.53 13.49 -9.41
N ILE A 79 4.62 12.73 -8.82
CA ILE A 79 3.20 13.11 -8.66
C ILE A 79 2.73 12.77 -7.24
N ASN A 80 2.09 13.72 -6.59
CA ASN A 80 1.39 13.50 -5.33
C ASN A 80 0.00 12.95 -5.61
N VAL A 81 -0.27 11.73 -5.18
CA VAL A 81 -1.54 11.06 -5.38
C VAL A 81 -2.26 10.91 -4.04
N VAL A 82 -3.55 11.21 -4.02
CA VAL A 82 -4.41 11.05 -2.84
C VAL A 82 -5.58 10.14 -3.19
N ARG A 83 -5.73 9.05 -2.44
CA ARG A 83 -6.90 8.18 -2.58
C ARG A 83 -8.13 8.84 -1.97
N ALA A 84 -9.12 9.13 -2.80
CA ALA A 84 -10.44 9.58 -2.38
C ALA A 84 -11.35 8.39 -2.09
N ALA A 85 -12.10 8.43 -1.00
CA ALA A 85 -13.08 7.42 -0.67
C ALA A 85 -14.21 7.99 0.19
N ASN A 86 -15.35 7.33 0.17
CA ASN A 86 -16.42 7.67 1.09
C ASN A 86 -16.01 7.28 2.53
N THR A 87 -16.01 8.25 3.42
CA THR A 87 -15.64 8.08 4.84
C THR A 87 -16.82 8.32 5.77
N THR A 88 -18.02 8.52 5.25
CA THR A 88 -19.23 8.61 6.06
C THR A 88 -19.65 7.22 6.52
N SER A 89 -20.07 7.11 7.77
CA SER A 89 -20.34 5.87 8.50
C SER A 89 -21.55 5.03 8.03
N SER A 90 -22.04 5.23 6.80
CA SER A 90 -23.01 4.32 6.22
C SER A 90 -22.33 3.01 5.86
N GLU A 91 -22.68 1.93 6.52
CA GLU A 91 -22.03 0.61 6.42
C GLU A 91 -21.90 0.04 5.01
N THR A 92 -22.72 0.49 4.07
CA THR A 92 -22.73 0.02 2.68
C THR A 92 -21.94 0.91 1.72
N ALA A 93 -21.70 2.17 2.05
CA ALA A 93 -21.10 3.16 1.16
C ALA A 93 -19.58 3.32 1.35
N ALA A 94 -19.07 3.09 2.56
CA ALA A 94 -17.63 3.19 2.84
C ALA A 94 -16.87 1.94 2.39
N PRO A 95 -15.65 2.08 1.85
CA PRO A 95 -14.78 0.94 1.63
C PRO A 95 -14.39 0.30 2.98
N LYS A 96 -14.22 -1.03 2.99
CA LYS A 96 -13.92 -1.82 4.18
C LYS A 96 -12.65 -2.61 4.00
N ASN A 97 -11.89 -2.77 5.08
CA ASN A 97 -10.77 -3.69 5.13
C ASN A 97 -11.29 -5.13 5.16
N ALA A 98 -10.67 -6.00 4.39
CA ALA A 98 -10.85 -7.43 4.54
C ALA A 98 -10.28 -7.88 5.89
N THR A 99 -10.88 -8.89 6.52
CA THR A 99 -10.46 -9.39 7.82
C THR A 99 -10.33 -10.90 7.81
N ALA A 100 -9.28 -11.43 8.44
CA ALA A 100 -9.11 -12.85 8.68
C ALA A 100 -9.96 -13.25 9.88
N ASN A 101 -11.18 -13.75 9.61
CA ASN A 101 -12.16 -14.08 10.61
C ASN A 101 -12.91 -15.38 10.27
N THR A 102 -13.27 -16.15 11.28
CA THR A 102 -14.10 -17.35 11.17
C THR A 102 -15.58 -17.08 11.48
N GLY A 103 -15.97 -15.85 11.81
CA GLY A 103 -17.33 -15.44 12.22
C GLY A 103 -17.91 -14.32 11.36
N ALA A 104 -18.76 -13.48 11.97
CA ALA A 104 -19.36 -12.34 11.28
C ALA A 104 -18.33 -11.26 10.95
N TYR A 105 -18.43 -10.71 9.72
CA TYR A 105 -17.50 -9.67 9.26
C TYR A 105 -17.62 -8.40 10.08
N VAL A 106 -16.46 -7.80 10.38
CA VAL A 106 -16.38 -6.52 11.09
C VAL A 106 -16.32 -5.38 10.08
N ASN A 107 -17.13 -4.35 10.28
CA ASN A 107 -17.12 -3.15 9.45
C ASN A 107 -15.94 -2.25 9.85
N VAL A 108 -14.74 -2.55 9.36
CA VAL A 108 -13.53 -1.79 9.65
C VAL A 108 -13.11 -0.98 8.45
N GLN A 109 -12.76 0.28 8.68
CA GLN A 109 -12.12 1.16 7.70
C GLN A 109 -10.87 1.77 8.31
N VAL A 110 -9.71 1.20 8.04
CA VAL A 110 -8.43 1.82 8.36
C VAL A 110 -8.07 2.77 7.22
N LYS A 111 -7.96 4.07 7.52
CA LYS A 111 -7.65 5.10 6.51
C LYS A 111 -6.16 5.29 6.29
N THR A 112 -5.42 5.44 7.38
CA THR A 112 -3.97 5.68 7.41
C THR A 112 -3.35 4.89 8.54
N SER A 113 -2.04 4.79 8.58
CA SER A 113 -1.32 4.17 9.69
C SER A 113 -1.61 4.90 11.01
N GLU A 114 -1.64 6.23 11.00
CA GLU A 114 -1.99 7.02 12.18
C GLU A 114 -3.42 6.74 12.66
N HIS A 115 -4.37 6.60 11.72
CA HIS A 115 -5.75 6.25 12.05
C HIS A 115 -5.86 4.86 12.71
N TYR A 116 -5.04 3.88 12.26
CA TYR A 116 -4.98 2.57 12.90
C TYR A 116 -4.52 2.68 14.35
N TYR A 117 -3.37 3.30 14.61
CA TYR A 117 -2.82 3.44 15.96
C TYR A 117 -3.74 4.22 16.91
N ASN A 118 -4.37 5.29 16.42
CA ASN A 118 -5.24 6.11 17.24
C ASN A 118 -6.63 5.50 17.52
N THR A 119 -7.12 4.62 16.63
CA THR A 119 -8.51 4.16 16.67
C THR A 119 -8.64 2.67 16.99
N TYR A 120 -7.74 1.85 16.48
CA TYR A 120 -7.88 0.39 16.49
C TYR A 120 -6.84 -0.33 17.33
N ASP A 121 -5.66 0.22 17.51
CA ASP A 121 -4.60 -0.43 18.27
C ASP A 121 -4.95 -0.45 19.78
N SER A 122 -5.11 -1.66 20.33
CA SER A 122 -5.44 -1.86 21.75
C SER A 122 -4.32 -1.44 22.69
N ASP A 123 -3.08 -1.54 22.26
CA ASP A 123 -1.91 -1.23 23.08
C ASP A 123 -1.70 0.28 23.26
N PHE A 124 -2.19 1.09 22.32
CA PHE A 124 -2.17 2.55 22.39
C PHE A 124 -3.51 3.16 22.85
N GLY A 125 -4.46 2.34 23.32
CA GLY A 125 -5.73 2.82 23.84
C GLY A 125 -6.73 3.26 22.78
N GLY A 126 -6.66 2.69 21.59
CA GLY A 126 -7.62 2.93 20.50
C GLY A 126 -9.06 2.73 20.96
N SER A 127 -9.95 3.63 20.59
CA SER A 127 -11.34 3.68 21.10
C SER A 127 -12.21 2.50 20.67
N ASN A 128 -11.81 1.78 19.60
CA ASN A 128 -12.53 0.64 19.02
C ASN A 128 -11.77 -0.69 19.14
N ALA A 129 -10.71 -0.74 19.94
CA ALA A 129 -9.88 -1.94 20.12
C ALA A 129 -10.67 -3.19 20.55
N THR A 130 -11.79 -3.01 21.25
CA THR A 130 -12.65 -4.10 21.71
C THR A 130 -13.64 -4.63 20.66
N SER A 131 -13.65 -4.04 19.46
CA SER A 131 -14.61 -4.39 18.39
C SER A 131 -14.07 -5.42 17.38
N TRP A 132 -12.81 -5.81 17.50
CA TRP A 132 -12.23 -6.82 16.61
C TRP A 132 -12.75 -8.23 16.95
N THR A 133 -13.25 -8.92 15.94
CA THR A 133 -13.53 -10.37 16.00
C THR A 133 -12.65 -11.15 15.04
N ALA A 134 -11.60 -10.52 14.53
CA ALA A 134 -10.65 -11.04 13.55
C ALA A 134 -9.23 -10.99 14.11
N SER A 135 -8.37 -11.90 13.69
CA SER A 135 -6.95 -11.91 14.11
C SER A 135 -6.13 -10.83 13.43
N VAL A 136 -6.38 -10.61 12.16
CA VAL A 136 -5.72 -9.58 11.36
C VAL A 136 -6.71 -8.94 10.39
N ALA A 137 -6.41 -7.72 9.98
CA ALA A 137 -7.12 -7.00 8.92
C ALA A 137 -6.16 -6.66 7.79
N ALA A 138 -6.65 -6.63 6.56
CA ALA A 138 -5.88 -6.14 5.43
C ALA A 138 -5.39 -4.70 5.68
N LYS A 139 -4.21 -4.36 5.18
CA LYS A 139 -3.56 -3.06 5.45
C LYS A 139 -4.48 -1.90 5.10
N TRP A 140 -5.11 -1.96 3.93
CA TRP A 140 -6.00 -0.91 3.42
C TRP A 140 -7.37 -1.47 3.05
N ALA A 141 -8.38 -0.62 3.07
CA ALA A 141 -9.73 -0.97 2.67
C ALA A 141 -9.83 -1.21 1.16
N GLY A 142 -10.55 -2.24 0.74
CA GLY A 142 -10.77 -2.58 -0.67
C GLY A 142 -11.08 -4.06 -0.88
N VAL A 143 -11.73 -4.37 -1.99
CA VAL A 143 -12.04 -5.76 -2.40
C VAL A 143 -10.77 -6.58 -2.57
N ILE A 144 -9.68 -5.96 -3.05
CA ILE A 144 -8.41 -6.64 -3.28
C ILE A 144 -7.82 -7.28 -2.02
N GLY A 145 -8.16 -6.76 -0.84
CA GLY A 145 -7.75 -7.35 0.42
C GLY A 145 -8.30 -8.75 0.67
N ASN A 146 -9.38 -9.16 -0.02
CA ASN A 146 -9.93 -10.52 0.10
C ASN A 146 -9.06 -11.60 -0.55
N THR A 147 -8.09 -11.22 -1.40
CA THR A 147 -7.19 -12.19 -2.03
C THR A 147 -6.18 -12.80 -1.05
N PHE A 148 -6.01 -12.17 0.12
CA PHE A 148 -5.02 -12.60 1.09
C PHE A 148 -5.54 -13.71 2.01
N LYS A 149 -4.58 -14.49 2.48
CA LYS A 149 -4.74 -15.52 3.51
C LYS A 149 -3.57 -15.41 4.46
N ILE A 150 -3.82 -15.53 5.75
CA ILE A 150 -2.75 -15.65 6.74
C ILE A 150 -2.67 -17.08 7.24
N SER A 151 -1.45 -17.58 7.42
CA SER A 151 -1.20 -18.90 7.97
C SER A 151 -0.14 -18.82 9.07
N TRP A 152 -0.47 -19.40 10.21
CA TRP A 152 0.37 -19.45 11.41
C TRP A 152 0.88 -20.86 11.62
N CYS A 153 2.21 -21.01 11.77
CA CYS A 153 2.83 -22.28 12.16
C CYS A 153 3.39 -22.12 13.57
N PRO A 154 2.84 -22.82 14.56
CA PRO A 154 3.30 -22.75 15.95
C PRO A 154 4.57 -23.57 16.17
N ALA A 155 5.19 -23.36 17.34
CA ALA A 155 6.39 -24.09 17.76
C ALA A 155 6.18 -25.60 17.80
N ASP A 156 7.24 -26.34 17.45
CA ASP A 156 7.29 -27.79 17.55
C ASP A 156 7.19 -28.24 19.01
N ARG A 157 6.36 -29.25 19.28
CA ARG A 157 6.23 -29.85 20.59
C ARG A 157 7.21 -31.03 20.72
N PRO A 158 8.23 -30.94 21.58
CA PRO A 158 9.23 -32.01 21.71
C PRO A 158 8.66 -33.29 22.28
N SER A 159 9.38 -34.42 22.12
CA SER A 159 9.04 -35.63 22.83
C SER A 159 9.23 -35.43 24.34
N ALA A 160 8.36 -36.03 25.15
CA ALA A 160 8.42 -35.91 26.60
C ALA A 160 8.00 -37.20 27.27
N THR A 161 8.64 -37.51 28.42
CA THR A 161 8.15 -38.57 29.32
C THR A 161 6.99 -38.00 30.14
N LEU A 162 5.85 -38.65 30.12
CA LEU A 162 4.67 -38.24 30.86
C LEU A 162 4.89 -38.47 32.39
N THR A 163 4.21 -37.61 33.16
CA THR A 163 4.19 -37.75 34.63
C THR A 163 3.39 -38.98 35.01
N GLY A 164 3.84 -39.69 36.05
CA GLY A 164 3.15 -40.87 36.59
C GLY A 164 3.31 -42.10 35.73
N THR A 165 2.34 -43.00 35.83
CA THR A 165 2.31 -44.26 35.09
C THR A 165 0.93 -44.53 34.55
N VAL A 166 0.84 -45.30 33.46
CA VAL A 166 -0.39 -45.58 32.75
C VAL A 166 -0.67 -47.08 32.65
N GLU A 167 -1.95 -47.39 32.51
CA GLU A 167 -2.46 -48.73 32.17
C GLU A 167 -3.30 -48.58 30.91
N TRP A 168 -3.26 -49.59 30.02
CA TRP A 168 -3.98 -49.66 28.79
C TRP A 168 -4.98 -50.81 28.80
N ASP A 169 -6.25 -50.54 28.54
CA ASP A 169 -7.34 -51.54 28.35
C ASP A 169 -7.75 -51.53 26.87
N GLU A 170 -7.38 -52.59 26.14
CA GLU A 170 -7.67 -52.74 24.73
C GLU A 170 -9.17 -52.82 24.48
N SER A 171 -9.92 -53.52 25.29
CA SER A 171 -11.34 -53.71 25.09
C SER A 171 -12.16 -52.44 25.21
N GLY A 172 -11.67 -51.49 25.98
CA GLY A 172 -12.27 -50.17 26.19
C GLY A 172 -11.62 -49.05 25.41
N SER A 173 -10.50 -49.33 24.71
CA SER A 173 -9.64 -48.27 24.12
C SER A 173 -9.29 -47.18 25.14
N LEU A 174 -9.13 -47.58 26.44
CA LEU A 174 -9.02 -46.67 27.56
C LEU A 174 -7.60 -46.63 28.12
N LEU A 175 -7.07 -45.44 28.27
CA LEU A 175 -5.85 -45.12 28.98
C LEU A 175 -6.16 -44.62 30.35
N THR A 176 -5.73 -45.35 31.40
CA THR A 176 -5.91 -44.94 32.78
C THR A 176 -4.60 -44.54 33.42
N GLY A 177 -4.55 -43.38 34.05
CA GLY A 177 -3.36 -42.82 34.68
C GLY A 177 -3.35 -42.95 36.20
N THR A 178 -2.15 -43.14 36.76
CA THR A 178 -1.88 -43.05 38.18
C THR A 178 -0.88 -41.96 38.45
N THR A 179 -1.31 -40.90 39.13
CA THR A 179 -0.54 -39.66 39.37
C THR A 179 -0.11 -38.97 38.06
N THR A 180 -0.89 -39.12 37.00
CA THR A 180 -0.68 -38.51 35.71
C THR A 180 -1.32 -37.11 35.66
N ASN A 181 -0.94 -36.33 34.59
CA ASN A 181 -1.48 -35.02 34.34
C ASN A 181 -1.85 -34.93 32.85
N PHE A 182 -2.75 -35.82 32.38
CA PHE A 182 -3.07 -35.94 30.96
C PHE A 182 -3.62 -34.65 30.37
N GLY A 183 -4.35 -33.86 31.14
CA GLY A 183 -4.91 -32.58 30.74
C GLY A 183 -3.83 -31.58 30.23
N ASP A 184 -2.67 -31.57 30.88
CA ASP A 184 -1.56 -30.70 30.49
C ASP A 184 -0.61 -31.35 29.49
N GLU A 185 -0.42 -32.68 29.60
CA GLU A 185 0.65 -33.39 28.89
C GLU A 185 0.22 -34.03 27.55
N LEU A 186 -1.09 -34.32 27.36
CA LEU A 186 -1.63 -34.97 26.16
C LEU A 186 -2.58 -34.08 25.42
N ARG A 187 -2.66 -34.29 24.12
CA ARG A 187 -3.64 -33.67 23.21
C ARG A 187 -4.12 -34.72 22.20
N VAL A 188 -5.34 -34.55 21.69
CA VAL A 188 -5.87 -35.40 20.61
C VAL A 188 -4.89 -35.44 19.44
N GLY A 189 -4.61 -36.66 18.93
CA GLY A 189 -3.64 -36.90 17.88
C GLY A 189 -2.19 -37.01 18.33
N ASP A 190 -1.87 -36.86 19.60
CA ASP A 190 -0.55 -37.22 20.15
C ASP A 190 -0.35 -38.74 20.06
N VAL A 191 0.86 -39.16 19.77
CA VAL A 191 1.25 -40.57 19.82
C VAL A 191 2.07 -40.83 21.09
N ILE A 192 1.65 -41.83 21.82
CA ILE A 192 2.37 -42.26 23.03
C ILE A 192 2.91 -43.67 22.86
N ASP A 193 4.09 -43.88 23.46
CA ASP A 193 4.73 -45.18 23.57
C ASP A 193 4.76 -45.58 25.04
N ILE A 194 4.02 -46.64 25.40
CA ILE A 194 3.94 -47.17 26.74
C ILE A 194 5.01 -48.21 26.90
N THR A 195 5.78 -48.17 28.00
CA THR A 195 6.83 -49.14 28.24
C THR A 195 6.25 -50.56 28.36
N GLY A 196 6.68 -51.45 27.47
CA GLY A 196 6.17 -52.82 27.39
C GLY A 196 5.04 -53.01 26.40
N ALA A 197 4.60 -51.95 25.71
CA ALA A 197 3.68 -52.05 24.60
C ALA A 197 4.39 -52.53 23.33
N ASP A 198 3.66 -53.29 22.49
CA ASP A 198 4.14 -53.75 21.18
C ASP A 198 3.90 -52.70 20.08
N THR A 199 3.03 -51.74 20.33
CA THR A 199 2.70 -50.67 19.40
C THR A 199 2.46 -49.34 20.12
N GLY A 200 2.57 -48.19 19.41
CA GLY A 200 2.19 -46.89 19.92
C GLY A 200 0.67 -46.73 19.95
N ILE A 201 0.20 -45.83 20.76
CA ILE A 201 -1.25 -45.47 20.90
C ILE A 201 -1.45 -44.02 20.51
N VAL A 202 -2.39 -43.76 19.62
CA VAL A 202 -2.83 -42.41 19.25
C VAL A 202 -3.93 -41.99 20.22
N ILE A 203 -3.81 -40.80 20.81
CA ILE A 203 -4.82 -40.25 21.70
C ILE A 203 -5.99 -39.72 20.87
N THR A 204 -7.19 -40.23 21.12
CA THR A 204 -8.43 -39.82 20.46
C THR A 204 -9.28 -38.88 21.31
N SER A 205 -9.18 -38.96 22.64
CA SER A 205 -9.72 -37.94 23.56
C SER A 205 -8.94 -37.90 24.89
N VAL A 206 -9.00 -36.78 25.58
CA VAL A 206 -8.49 -36.65 26.96
C VAL A 206 -9.66 -36.20 27.81
N THR A 207 -10.06 -37.07 28.75
CA THR A 207 -11.26 -36.84 29.54
C THR A 207 -10.96 -36.20 30.90
N THR A 208 -9.87 -36.61 31.55
CA THR A 208 -9.38 -36.06 32.81
C THR A 208 -7.86 -36.24 32.90
N ASP A 209 -7.23 -35.72 33.95
CA ASP A 209 -5.79 -35.90 34.20
C ASP A 209 -5.36 -37.37 34.38
N ILE A 210 -6.31 -38.25 34.57
CA ILE A 210 -6.07 -39.69 34.79
C ILE A 210 -6.85 -40.59 33.82
N ALA A 211 -7.54 -40.04 32.83
CA ALA A 211 -8.29 -40.80 31.82
C ALA A 211 -8.24 -40.18 30.46
N ALA A 212 -7.87 -40.97 29.46
CA ALA A 212 -7.88 -40.64 28.05
C ALA A 212 -8.34 -41.85 27.24
N THR A 213 -8.75 -41.64 25.99
CA THR A 213 -9.02 -42.74 25.04
C THR A 213 -7.99 -42.69 23.92
N GLY A 214 -7.73 -43.84 23.31
CA GLY A 214 -6.78 -43.95 22.21
C GLY A 214 -7.10 -45.08 21.27
N GLU A 215 -6.34 -45.12 20.16
CA GLU A 215 -6.35 -46.19 19.17
C GLU A 215 -4.94 -46.69 18.91
N GLU A 216 -4.79 -47.93 18.64
CA GLU A 216 -3.51 -48.58 18.36
C GLU A 216 -3.02 -48.25 16.95
N ILE A 217 -1.73 -47.90 16.83
CA ILE A 217 -1.12 -47.53 15.53
C ILE A 217 -1.04 -48.74 14.59
N SER A 218 -0.80 -49.94 15.15
CA SER A 218 -0.71 -51.18 14.35
C SER A 218 -0.88 -52.44 15.20
N GLY A 219 -1.63 -53.43 14.69
CA GLY A 219 -1.85 -54.66 15.41
C GLY A 219 -2.82 -54.50 16.58
N THR A 220 -2.78 -55.43 17.51
CA THR A 220 -3.59 -55.40 18.74
C THR A 220 -2.61 -55.37 19.92
N GLN A 221 -2.68 -54.32 20.71
CA GLN A 221 -1.93 -54.18 21.96
C GLN A 221 -2.71 -54.86 23.08
N ALA A 222 -2.16 -55.93 23.65
CA ALA A 222 -2.80 -56.53 24.81
C ALA A 222 -2.85 -55.56 26.02
N ASP A 223 -3.80 -55.79 26.91
CA ASP A 223 -3.93 -55.03 28.13
C ASP A 223 -2.61 -54.88 28.87
N ILE A 224 -2.28 -53.66 29.23
CA ILE A 224 -1.16 -53.33 30.12
C ILE A 224 -1.79 -53.07 31.50
N SER A 225 -1.86 -54.13 32.29
CA SER A 225 -2.51 -54.08 33.60
C SER A 225 -1.59 -53.67 34.74
N THR A 226 -0.34 -53.40 34.44
CA THR A 226 0.66 -52.92 35.39
C THR A 226 1.09 -51.53 35.00
N ALA A 227 0.96 -50.58 35.94
CA ALA A 227 1.34 -49.19 35.68
C ALA A 227 2.74 -49.05 35.07
N ALA A 228 2.84 -48.47 33.90
CA ALA A 228 4.04 -48.35 33.08
C ALA A 228 4.37 -46.89 32.74
N ALA A 229 5.66 -46.59 32.61
CA ALA A 229 6.12 -45.27 32.11
C ALA A 229 5.75 -45.09 30.65
N THR A 230 5.43 -43.89 30.29
CA THR A 230 4.94 -43.53 28.95
C THR A 230 5.73 -42.35 28.38
N THR A 231 6.04 -42.41 27.10
CA THR A 231 6.69 -41.30 26.38
C THR A 231 5.79 -40.84 25.26
N ARG A 232 5.51 -39.53 25.21
CA ARG A 232 4.87 -38.90 24.08
C ARG A 232 5.89 -38.63 22.99
N ARG A 233 5.56 -39.00 21.73
CA ARG A 233 6.43 -38.69 20.58
C ARG A 233 6.42 -37.16 20.27
N LYS A 234 7.46 -36.75 19.54
CA LYS A 234 7.54 -35.39 19.02
C LYS A 234 6.34 -35.10 18.12
N ARG A 235 5.79 -33.89 18.22
CA ARG A 235 4.76 -33.38 17.29
C ARG A 235 5.21 -32.05 16.70
N SER A 236 5.36 -32.01 15.37
CA SER A 236 5.75 -30.85 14.61
C SER A 236 4.63 -30.44 13.68
N VAL A 237 4.27 -29.14 13.73
CA VAL A 237 3.34 -28.54 12.77
C VAL A 237 4.08 -28.16 11.50
N TYR A 238 5.34 -27.78 11.61
CA TYR A 238 6.18 -27.40 10.46
C TYR A 238 6.50 -28.61 9.55
N ARG A 239 7.06 -29.69 10.12
CA ARG A 239 7.32 -30.95 9.44
C ARG A 239 7.34 -32.12 10.43
N GLN A 240 6.33 -32.98 10.35
CA GLN A 240 6.23 -34.18 11.15
C GLN A 240 6.93 -35.35 10.42
N SER A 241 7.93 -35.93 11.05
CA SER A 241 8.65 -37.06 10.46
C SER A 241 7.80 -38.33 10.46
N SER A 242 8.13 -39.25 9.59
CA SER A 242 7.47 -40.56 9.49
C SER A 242 7.61 -41.46 10.73
N SER A 243 8.59 -41.21 11.57
CA SER A 243 8.76 -41.93 12.87
C SER A 243 7.78 -41.42 13.93
N ASP A 244 7.26 -40.21 13.75
CA ASP A 244 6.41 -39.53 14.73
C ASP A 244 4.91 -39.49 14.27
N THR A 245 4.61 -39.96 13.04
CA THR A 245 3.24 -40.11 12.53
C THR A 245 2.61 -41.44 12.99
N ALA A 246 1.27 -41.48 12.93
CA ALA A 246 0.52 -42.68 13.26
C ALA A 246 0.18 -43.50 12.01
N GLY A 247 0.38 -44.80 12.07
CA GLY A 247 -0.05 -45.73 11.02
C GLY A 247 0.76 -45.68 9.73
N THR A 248 0.19 -46.19 8.67
CA THR A 248 0.75 -46.29 7.31
C THR A 248 -0.28 -45.92 6.26
N VAL A 249 0.17 -45.55 5.06
CA VAL A 249 -0.69 -45.15 3.97
C VAL A 249 -0.49 -46.02 2.74
N THR A 250 -1.56 -46.15 1.94
CA THR A 250 -1.53 -46.76 0.62
C THR A 250 -1.91 -45.73 -0.43
N THR A 251 -1.03 -45.55 -1.44
CA THR A 251 -1.27 -44.73 -2.61
C THR A 251 -1.28 -45.59 -3.87
N THR A 252 -2.06 -45.21 -4.87
CA THR A 252 -2.16 -45.88 -6.15
C THR A 252 -1.75 -44.94 -7.27
N ALA A 253 -0.97 -45.42 -8.23
CA ALA A 253 -0.61 -44.63 -9.40
C ALA A 253 -1.84 -44.05 -10.11
N ASP A 254 -1.73 -42.83 -10.61
CA ASP A 254 -2.79 -42.08 -11.26
C ASP A 254 -4.06 -41.83 -10.39
N SER A 255 -3.95 -42.01 -9.06
CA SER A 255 -5.05 -41.75 -8.10
C SER A 255 -4.73 -40.56 -7.21
N THR A 256 -5.76 -39.82 -6.86
CA THR A 256 -5.74 -38.73 -5.86
C THR A 256 -6.15 -39.21 -4.46
N THR A 257 -6.56 -40.49 -4.32
CA THR A 257 -7.02 -41.04 -3.03
C THR A 257 -5.84 -41.62 -2.26
N VAL A 258 -5.75 -41.29 -0.99
CA VAL A 258 -4.82 -41.90 -0.01
C VAL A 258 -5.66 -42.63 1.02
N THR A 259 -5.35 -43.91 1.24
CA THR A 259 -6.02 -44.72 2.25
C THR A 259 -5.03 -45.03 3.37
N GLY A 260 -5.43 -44.73 4.60
CA GLY A 260 -4.66 -44.97 5.81
C GLY A 260 -5.02 -46.30 6.49
N THR A 261 -4.08 -46.86 7.22
CA THR A 261 -4.28 -47.96 8.16
C THR A 261 -3.73 -47.56 9.51
N ALA A 262 -4.55 -47.53 10.52
CA ALA A 262 -4.23 -47.02 11.86
C ALA A 262 -3.76 -45.55 11.84
N THR A 263 -4.30 -44.77 10.94
CA THR A 263 -4.03 -43.33 10.80
C THR A 263 -5.10 -42.52 11.52
N VAL A 264 -4.81 -41.27 11.85
CA VAL A 264 -5.76 -40.29 12.45
C VAL A 264 -5.65 -38.99 11.65
N PHE A 265 -6.05 -39.06 10.39
CA PHE A 265 -5.88 -37.94 9.47
C PHE A 265 -6.56 -36.65 9.92
N SER A 266 -7.76 -36.76 10.51
CA SER A 266 -8.53 -35.60 11.01
C SER A 266 -7.81 -34.86 12.15
N ALA A 267 -7.00 -35.56 12.95
CA ALA A 267 -6.23 -34.97 14.04
C ALA A 267 -4.81 -34.56 13.64
N GLN A 268 -4.28 -35.14 12.56
CA GLN A 268 -2.89 -34.91 12.13
C GLN A 268 -2.74 -33.91 11.00
N PHE A 269 -3.75 -33.73 10.16
CA PHE A 269 -3.70 -32.87 8.98
C PHE A 269 -4.77 -31.81 9.00
N VAL A 270 -4.49 -30.73 8.28
CA VAL A 270 -5.48 -29.73 7.86
C VAL A 270 -5.50 -29.71 6.34
N VAL A 271 -6.65 -29.40 5.74
CA VAL A 271 -6.76 -29.19 4.30
C VAL A 271 -5.79 -28.06 3.89
N GLY A 272 -4.96 -28.36 2.89
CA GLY A 272 -3.87 -27.49 2.47
C GLY A 272 -2.46 -27.99 2.87
N ASP A 273 -2.35 -28.78 3.92
CA ASP A 273 -1.07 -29.42 4.27
C ASP A 273 -0.54 -30.31 3.14
N LEU A 274 0.76 -30.56 3.16
CA LEU A 274 1.43 -31.50 2.26
C LEU A 274 1.58 -32.85 2.93
N ILE A 275 1.16 -33.93 2.27
CA ILE A 275 1.52 -35.30 2.64
C ILE A 275 2.67 -35.76 1.75
N VAL A 276 3.70 -36.35 2.38
CA VAL A 276 4.90 -36.87 1.69
C VAL A 276 4.89 -38.39 1.81
N VAL A 277 4.81 -39.10 0.68
CA VAL A 277 4.78 -40.57 0.62
C VAL A 277 5.77 -41.05 -0.43
N GLY A 278 6.76 -41.84 -0.03
CA GLY A 278 7.77 -42.35 -0.96
C GLY A 278 8.58 -41.26 -1.68
N GLY A 279 8.71 -40.08 -1.09
CA GLY A 279 9.41 -38.92 -1.65
C GLY A 279 8.54 -38.06 -2.58
N GLU A 280 7.26 -38.40 -2.77
CA GLU A 280 6.31 -37.55 -3.51
C GLU A 280 5.51 -36.67 -2.54
N GLU A 281 5.59 -35.35 -2.73
CA GLU A 281 4.79 -34.37 -1.98
C GLU A 281 3.48 -34.08 -2.72
N ARG A 282 2.35 -34.14 -2.00
CA ARG A 282 1.03 -33.83 -2.55
C ARG A 282 0.22 -33.00 -1.56
N LYS A 283 -0.45 -31.96 -2.07
CA LYS A 283 -1.31 -31.09 -1.26
C LYS A 283 -2.64 -31.77 -0.98
N ILE A 284 -3.06 -31.77 0.28
CA ILE A 284 -4.33 -32.33 0.73
C ILE A 284 -5.48 -31.40 0.34
N SER A 285 -6.44 -31.90 -0.42
CA SER A 285 -7.62 -31.16 -0.83
C SER A 285 -8.85 -31.45 0.02
N VAL A 286 -8.99 -32.68 0.52
CA VAL A 286 -10.12 -33.10 1.37
C VAL A 286 -9.65 -34.15 2.36
N ILE A 287 -10.04 -34.03 3.61
CA ILE A 287 -9.93 -35.05 4.64
C ILE A 287 -11.34 -35.60 4.84
N THR A 288 -11.57 -36.86 4.48
CA THR A 288 -12.90 -37.50 4.57
C THR A 288 -13.14 -38.05 5.96
N ASP A 289 -12.14 -38.76 6.51
CA ASP A 289 -12.15 -39.37 7.83
C ASP A 289 -10.69 -39.70 8.24
N ASP A 290 -10.50 -40.35 9.38
CA ASP A 290 -9.17 -40.69 9.90
C ASP A 290 -8.37 -41.64 9.02
N THR A 291 -8.99 -42.32 8.08
CA THR A 291 -8.34 -43.28 7.20
C THR A 291 -8.42 -42.93 5.72
N ASN A 292 -9.13 -41.89 5.34
CA ASN A 292 -9.30 -41.49 3.95
C ASN A 292 -9.10 -40.00 3.73
N LEU A 293 -8.21 -39.65 2.82
CA LEU A 293 -8.04 -38.27 2.35
C LEU A 293 -7.83 -38.22 0.82
N THR A 294 -8.04 -37.05 0.25
CA THR A 294 -7.85 -36.81 -1.18
C THR A 294 -6.84 -35.68 -1.35
N VAL A 295 -5.92 -35.84 -2.30
CA VAL A 295 -4.92 -34.84 -2.67
C VAL A 295 -5.30 -34.11 -3.97
N SER A 296 -4.73 -32.93 -4.19
CA SER A 296 -5.00 -32.09 -5.37
C SER A 296 -4.45 -32.69 -6.67
N GLU A 297 -3.33 -33.39 -6.57
CA GLU A 297 -2.62 -33.99 -7.70
C GLU A 297 -2.43 -35.49 -7.50
N LYS A 298 -2.43 -36.26 -8.59
CA LYS A 298 -2.28 -37.70 -8.57
C LYS A 298 -0.86 -38.10 -8.15
N PHE A 299 -0.75 -39.21 -7.41
CA PHE A 299 0.52 -39.89 -7.18
C PHE A 299 1.00 -40.61 -8.46
N ILE A 300 2.29 -40.57 -8.69
CA ILE A 300 2.95 -41.28 -9.79
C ILE A 300 3.25 -42.73 -9.35
N GLY A 301 3.74 -42.87 -8.10
CA GLY A 301 4.11 -44.16 -7.54
C GLY A 301 2.97 -44.92 -6.86
N VAL A 302 3.12 -46.25 -6.82
CA VAL A 302 2.30 -47.10 -5.96
C VAL A 302 3.07 -47.34 -4.67
N ASN A 303 2.48 -46.97 -3.55
CA ASN A 303 3.04 -47.21 -2.23
C ASN A 303 2.02 -48.03 -1.44
N ALA A 304 2.36 -49.27 -1.11
CA ALA A 304 1.55 -50.12 -0.23
C ALA A 304 2.14 -50.11 1.16
N THR A 305 1.34 -49.78 2.16
CA THR A 305 1.77 -49.75 3.57
C THR A 305 3.03 -48.95 3.81
N ALA A 306 3.08 -47.73 3.26
CA ALA A 306 4.21 -46.85 3.35
C ALA A 306 4.09 -45.89 4.58
N ALA A 307 5.22 -45.60 5.20
CA ALA A 307 5.30 -44.48 6.14
C ALA A 307 5.11 -43.15 5.40
N TYR A 308 4.58 -42.17 6.08
CA TYR A 308 4.32 -40.86 5.52
C TYR A 308 4.81 -39.75 6.44
N GLU A 309 5.06 -38.56 5.85
CA GLU A 309 5.39 -37.34 6.59
C GLU A 309 4.27 -36.31 6.33
N ARG A 310 4.15 -35.41 7.31
CA ARG A 310 3.35 -34.21 7.16
C ARG A 310 4.27 -33.00 7.03
N LYS A 311 3.91 -32.07 6.16
CA LYS A 311 4.61 -30.80 6.00
C LYS A 311 3.60 -29.66 5.91
N TRP A 312 3.85 -28.56 6.61
CA TRP A 312 3.06 -27.36 6.48
C TRP A 312 3.16 -26.80 5.04
N GLU A 313 2.08 -26.33 4.46
CA GLU A 313 2.01 -25.86 3.07
C GLU A 313 3.08 -24.83 2.73
N TYR A 314 3.42 -23.95 3.69
CA TYR A 314 4.31 -22.80 3.49
C TYR A 314 5.71 -23.03 4.11
N ALA A 315 6.05 -24.24 4.53
CA ALA A 315 7.32 -24.52 5.19
C ALA A 315 8.55 -24.14 4.35
N ASP A 316 8.49 -24.23 3.03
CA ASP A 316 9.61 -23.90 2.14
C ASP A 316 9.87 -22.39 2.01
N ALA A 317 8.98 -21.53 2.49
CA ALA A 317 9.19 -20.09 2.53
C ALA A 317 10.12 -19.66 3.69
N PHE A 318 10.46 -20.58 4.62
CA PHE A 318 11.25 -20.30 5.81
C PHE A 318 12.57 -21.06 5.78
N SER A 319 13.67 -20.33 5.88
CA SER A 319 15.03 -20.88 5.93
C SER A 319 15.45 -21.30 7.34
N GLU A 320 14.79 -20.80 8.37
CA GLU A 320 15.12 -20.95 9.79
C GLU A 320 14.77 -22.35 10.33
N GLY A 321 13.95 -23.11 9.62
CA GLY A 321 13.43 -24.40 10.06
C GLY A 321 12.19 -24.26 10.94
N ALA A 322 11.88 -25.25 11.76
CA ALA A 322 10.71 -25.21 12.63
C ALA A 322 10.85 -24.17 13.75
N PRO A 323 9.79 -23.43 14.08
CA PRO A 323 9.80 -22.55 15.24
C PRO A 323 9.88 -23.39 16.53
N THR A 324 10.56 -22.88 17.55
CA THR A 324 10.81 -23.60 18.81
C THR A 324 10.71 -22.65 20.01
N THR A 325 11.83 -22.37 20.65
CA THR A 325 11.91 -21.47 21.81
C THR A 325 12.92 -20.38 21.51
N SER A 326 12.54 -19.14 21.68
CA SER A 326 13.44 -18.01 21.48
C SER A 326 14.50 -17.93 22.58
N ALA A 327 15.66 -17.37 22.25
CA ALA A 327 16.71 -17.13 23.26
C ALA A 327 16.21 -16.25 24.41
N PHE A 328 15.26 -15.33 24.13
CA PHE A 328 14.65 -14.50 25.18
C PHE A 328 13.80 -15.33 26.14
N ALA A 329 13.04 -16.30 25.63
CA ALA A 329 12.21 -17.17 26.45
C ALA A 329 13.08 -18.14 27.27
N GLU A 330 14.15 -18.70 26.67
CA GLU A 330 15.11 -19.56 27.38
C GLU A 330 15.75 -18.83 28.58
N ASP A 331 16.20 -17.59 28.41
CA ASP A 331 16.77 -16.78 29.49
C ASP A 331 15.76 -16.51 30.63
N LYS A 332 14.48 -16.59 30.35
CA LYS A 332 13.38 -16.44 31.33
C LYS A 332 12.85 -17.78 31.84
N SER A 333 13.42 -18.90 31.43
CA SER A 333 12.91 -20.24 31.75
C SER A 333 11.50 -20.49 31.24
N LEU A 334 11.18 -19.93 30.08
CA LEU A 334 9.96 -20.14 29.30
C LEU A 334 10.30 -20.94 28.04
N GLU A 335 9.33 -21.68 27.52
CA GLU A 335 9.55 -22.57 26.36
C GLU A 335 8.41 -22.44 25.33
N LEU A 336 8.69 -22.79 24.08
CA LEU A 336 7.72 -22.91 22.97
C LEU A 336 6.97 -21.60 22.68
N ASP A 337 7.71 -20.50 22.60
CA ASP A 337 7.11 -19.18 22.34
C ASP A 337 7.18 -18.75 20.86
N GLU A 338 7.93 -19.48 20.01
CA GLU A 338 8.10 -19.06 18.63
C GLU A 338 6.95 -19.51 17.71
N ILE A 339 6.67 -18.68 16.72
CA ILE A 339 5.73 -18.96 15.63
C ILE A 339 6.28 -18.46 14.30
N HIS A 340 5.88 -19.10 13.21
CA HIS A 340 6.04 -18.55 11.86
C HIS A 340 4.71 -18.02 11.34
N VAL A 341 4.77 -16.93 10.56
CA VAL A 341 3.62 -16.30 9.96
C VAL A 341 3.86 -16.14 8.46
N ALA A 342 2.96 -16.67 7.64
CA ALA A 342 2.96 -16.48 6.20
C ALA A 342 1.72 -15.71 5.78
N ILE A 343 1.90 -14.67 4.95
CA ILE A 343 0.83 -13.97 4.25
C ILE A 343 0.90 -14.40 2.79
N VAL A 344 -0.23 -14.78 2.24
CA VAL A 344 -0.33 -15.50 0.97
C VAL A 344 -1.37 -14.83 0.09
N ASP A 345 -1.08 -14.71 -1.20
CA ASP A 345 -2.04 -14.33 -2.23
C ASP A 345 -2.83 -15.58 -2.65
N GLU A 346 -3.95 -15.85 -1.97
CA GLU A 346 -4.71 -17.10 -2.13
C GLU A 346 -5.33 -17.21 -3.54
N ASP A 347 -5.89 -16.11 -4.04
CA ASP A 347 -6.60 -16.08 -5.33
C ASP A 347 -5.68 -15.71 -6.50
N GLY A 348 -4.52 -15.13 -6.24
CA GLY A 348 -3.57 -14.65 -7.25
C GLY A 348 -3.95 -13.29 -7.85
N ASP A 349 -4.85 -12.56 -7.23
CA ASP A 349 -5.29 -11.24 -7.74
C ASP A 349 -4.23 -10.15 -7.52
N TRP A 350 -3.31 -10.38 -6.59
CA TRP A 350 -2.21 -9.47 -6.29
C TRP A 350 -0.99 -9.75 -7.16
N THR A 351 -0.42 -10.94 -7.05
CA THR A 351 0.83 -11.32 -7.73
C THR A 351 0.60 -11.84 -9.15
N GLY A 352 -0.58 -12.39 -9.43
CA GLY A 352 -0.90 -13.14 -10.64
C GLY A 352 -0.75 -14.66 -10.48
N THR A 353 -0.23 -15.13 -9.34
CA THR A 353 -0.01 -16.55 -9.04
C THR A 353 -0.78 -16.94 -7.78
N LYS A 354 -1.64 -17.95 -7.88
CA LYS A 354 -2.43 -18.44 -6.74
C LYS A 354 -1.53 -19.10 -5.69
N ASN A 355 -1.84 -18.85 -4.41
CA ASN A 355 -1.12 -19.37 -3.26
C ASN A 355 0.36 -18.97 -3.21
N GLU A 356 0.74 -17.86 -3.81
CA GLU A 356 2.08 -17.30 -3.68
C GLU A 356 2.25 -16.62 -2.31
N VAL A 357 3.36 -16.95 -1.62
CA VAL A 357 3.69 -16.30 -0.34
C VAL A 357 4.22 -14.90 -0.62
N VAL A 358 3.49 -13.88 -0.17
CA VAL A 358 3.90 -12.46 -0.35
C VAL A 358 4.77 -11.95 0.80
N GLU A 359 4.56 -12.46 2.02
CA GLU A 359 5.40 -12.19 3.18
C GLU A 359 5.56 -13.44 4.04
N ALA A 360 6.78 -13.64 4.55
CA ALA A 360 7.11 -14.71 5.48
C ALA A 360 7.90 -14.12 6.66
N PHE A 361 7.38 -14.29 7.87
CA PHE A 361 7.99 -13.81 9.10
C PHE A 361 8.30 -15.02 10.00
N GLY A 362 9.57 -15.33 10.14
CA GLY A 362 10.06 -16.47 10.93
C GLY A 362 10.41 -16.09 12.36
N ASN A 363 10.33 -17.07 13.27
CA ASN A 363 10.80 -16.99 14.66
C ASN A 363 10.27 -15.77 15.43
N LEU A 364 8.99 -15.44 15.22
CA LEU A 364 8.30 -14.42 16.00
C LEU A 364 7.85 -15.00 17.34
N SER A 365 7.93 -14.22 18.41
CA SER A 365 7.52 -14.66 19.75
C SER A 365 6.09 -14.27 20.08
N VAL A 366 5.39 -15.11 20.83
CA VAL A 366 4.08 -14.79 21.42
C VAL A 366 4.18 -13.96 22.69
N ILE A 367 5.39 -13.73 23.21
CA ILE A 367 5.66 -12.96 24.43
C ILE A 367 5.74 -11.47 24.11
N LYS A 368 4.94 -10.65 24.78
CA LYS A 368 4.81 -9.21 24.51
C LYS A 368 6.10 -8.42 24.65
N ASP A 369 6.95 -8.77 25.60
CA ASP A 369 8.23 -8.10 25.89
C ASP A 369 9.44 -8.81 25.27
N ALA A 370 9.22 -9.77 24.37
CA ALA A 370 10.30 -10.50 23.72
C ALA A 370 11.13 -9.61 22.80
N LYS A 371 12.45 -9.87 22.85
CA LYS A 371 13.45 -9.15 22.05
C LYS A 371 14.37 -10.12 21.34
N GLY A 372 14.68 -9.81 20.09
CA GLY A 372 15.70 -10.47 19.30
C GLY A 372 17.12 -10.18 19.80
N ALA A 373 18.09 -10.86 19.22
CA ALA A 373 19.51 -10.68 19.56
C ALA A 373 20.03 -9.25 19.31
N ASP A 374 19.42 -8.53 18.38
CA ASP A 374 19.67 -7.12 18.03
C ASP A 374 18.94 -6.12 18.94
N GLY A 375 18.08 -6.61 19.86
CA GLY A 375 17.25 -5.80 20.75
C GLY A 375 15.92 -5.33 20.13
N GLU A 376 15.61 -5.69 18.89
CA GLU A 376 14.33 -5.43 18.28
C GLU A 376 13.21 -6.23 18.95
N ASN A 377 12.00 -5.66 19.00
CA ASN A 377 10.83 -6.37 19.52
C ASN A 377 10.39 -7.43 18.50
N ILE A 378 10.42 -8.70 18.90
CA ILE A 378 10.01 -9.85 18.08
C ILE A 378 8.60 -10.35 18.43
N PHE A 379 7.86 -9.63 19.26
CA PHE A 379 6.46 -9.95 19.53
C PHE A 379 5.65 -9.84 18.23
N TYR A 380 5.00 -10.92 17.83
CA TYR A 380 4.40 -11.06 16.52
C TYR A 380 3.40 -9.95 16.16
N ALA A 381 2.60 -9.46 17.11
CA ALA A 381 1.63 -8.41 16.87
C ALA A 381 2.31 -7.07 16.49
N ASN A 382 3.30 -6.65 17.29
CA ASN A 382 4.07 -5.45 17.03
C ASN A 382 4.91 -5.57 15.77
N TYR A 383 5.45 -6.77 15.53
CA TYR A 383 6.28 -7.04 14.36
C TYR A 383 5.47 -6.96 13.07
N LEU A 384 4.27 -7.55 13.03
CA LEU A 384 3.34 -7.44 11.90
C LEU A 384 2.94 -5.99 11.63
N ASN A 385 2.56 -5.24 12.66
CA ASN A 385 2.17 -3.85 12.50
C ASN A 385 3.27 -2.98 11.90
N LYS A 386 4.53 -3.24 12.28
CA LYS A 386 5.68 -2.47 11.83
C LYS A 386 6.16 -2.87 10.43
N ASN A 387 6.20 -4.16 10.14
CA ASN A 387 6.93 -4.69 8.99
C ASN A 387 6.02 -5.21 7.87
N SER A 388 4.75 -5.56 8.15
CA SER A 388 3.86 -6.03 7.08
C SER A 388 3.32 -4.87 6.24
N GLU A 389 3.35 -5.03 4.93
CA GLU A 389 2.74 -4.14 3.94
C GLU A 389 1.30 -4.53 3.60
N TYR A 390 0.86 -5.73 4.02
CA TYR A 390 -0.42 -6.31 3.63
C TYR A 390 -1.44 -6.40 4.74
N CYS A 391 -1.02 -6.39 6.02
CA CYS A 391 -1.97 -6.53 7.12
C CYS A 391 -1.64 -5.69 8.37
N TRP A 392 -2.68 -5.48 9.17
CA TRP A 392 -2.63 -4.99 10.54
C TRP A 392 -3.00 -6.12 11.48
N PHE A 393 -2.30 -6.23 12.60
CA PHE A 393 -2.74 -7.06 13.71
C PHE A 393 -4.06 -6.48 14.28
N ALA A 394 -5.01 -7.36 14.58
CA ALA A 394 -6.31 -6.98 15.11
C ALA A 394 -6.54 -7.56 16.53
N ASP A 395 -6.42 -8.87 16.65
CA ASP A 395 -6.52 -9.58 17.93
C ASP A 395 -5.73 -10.88 17.87
N HIS A 396 -5.55 -11.53 19.00
CA HIS A 396 -4.89 -12.82 19.06
C HIS A 396 -5.66 -13.86 18.25
N PRO A 397 -4.96 -14.68 17.46
CA PRO A 397 -5.62 -15.71 16.67
C PRO A 397 -6.44 -16.65 17.59
N ILE A 398 -7.69 -16.85 17.22
CA ILE A 398 -8.59 -17.74 17.94
C ILE A 398 -8.29 -19.16 17.45
N PHE A 399 -7.69 -19.95 18.29
CA PHE A 399 -7.52 -21.37 18.03
C PHE A 399 -8.79 -22.12 18.44
N ASN A 400 -9.41 -22.85 17.53
CA ASN A 400 -10.34 -23.92 17.88
C ASN A 400 -9.53 -25.04 18.51
N ILE A 401 -9.16 -24.90 19.76
CA ILE A 401 -8.67 -26.02 20.53
C ILE A 401 -9.91 -26.78 20.98
N PRO A 402 -10.09 -28.04 20.59
CA PRO A 402 -11.06 -28.88 21.25
C PRO A 402 -10.73 -28.86 22.73
N ASN A 403 -11.76 -28.74 23.57
CA ASN A 403 -11.60 -29.01 25.00
C ASN A 403 -10.88 -30.35 25.18
N ILE A 404 -10.36 -30.56 26.40
CA ILE A 404 -9.73 -31.85 26.77
C ILE A 404 -10.62 -33.05 26.41
N ASP A 405 -11.93 -32.88 26.39
CA ASP A 405 -12.92 -33.89 26.05
C ASP A 405 -13.33 -33.92 24.55
N GLY A 406 -12.64 -33.16 23.70
CA GLY A 406 -12.93 -33.08 22.26
C GLY A 406 -14.15 -32.25 21.88
N THR A 407 -14.81 -31.57 22.81
CA THR A 407 -15.92 -30.65 22.52
C THR A 407 -15.42 -29.22 22.35
N THR A 408 -16.14 -28.40 21.58
CA THR A 408 -15.88 -26.97 21.48
C THR A 408 -16.61 -26.24 22.58
N GLY A 409 -15.90 -25.53 23.47
CA GLY A 409 -16.53 -24.83 24.58
C GLY A 409 -15.57 -24.00 25.42
N THR A 410 -15.92 -23.84 26.68
CA THR A 410 -15.13 -23.06 27.63
C THR A 410 -14.25 -24.02 28.44
N GLU A 411 -12.94 -23.84 28.37
CA GLU A 411 -11.99 -24.58 29.21
C GLU A 411 -11.59 -23.72 30.41
N THR A 412 -11.47 -24.34 31.58
CA THR A 412 -11.10 -23.67 32.84
C THR A 412 -9.75 -24.22 33.27
N ILE A 413 -8.71 -23.39 33.24
CA ILE A 413 -7.38 -23.76 33.76
C ILE A 413 -7.28 -23.31 35.20
N ASP A 414 -6.99 -24.24 36.13
CA ASP A 414 -6.67 -23.91 37.51
C ASP A 414 -5.19 -23.48 37.57
N THR A 415 -4.94 -22.24 37.96
CA THR A 415 -3.60 -21.66 38.04
C THR A 415 -2.84 -22.12 39.32
N GLY A 416 -3.34 -23.08 40.05
CA GLY A 416 -2.69 -23.56 41.31
C GLY A 416 -2.73 -22.56 42.48
N SER A 417 -3.18 -21.32 42.25
CA SER A 417 -3.33 -20.27 43.26
C SER A 417 -4.79 -20.03 43.67
N GLY A 418 -5.70 -20.90 43.25
CA GLY A 418 -7.15 -20.76 43.47
C GLY A 418 -7.83 -19.74 42.54
N ALA A 419 -7.11 -19.22 41.57
CA ALA A 419 -7.68 -18.44 40.46
C ALA A 419 -7.89 -19.34 39.26
N THR A 420 -9.06 -19.29 38.66
CA THR A 420 -9.42 -19.99 37.44
C THR A 420 -9.37 -19.03 36.26
N ILE A 421 -8.65 -19.40 35.19
CA ILE A 421 -8.70 -18.72 33.88
C ILE A 421 -9.72 -19.48 33.07
N THR A 422 -10.77 -18.81 32.66
CA THR A 422 -11.79 -19.38 31.79
C THR A 422 -11.45 -19.03 30.35
N LEU A 423 -11.07 -20.03 29.54
CA LEU A 423 -10.83 -19.91 28.13
C LEU A 423 -12.14 -20.11 27.37
N THR A 424 -12.68 -19.06 26.79
CA THR A 424 -13.89 -19.16 25.97
C THR A 424 -13.48 -19.12 24.51
N SER A 425 -13.79 -20.15 23.74
CA SER A 425 -13.57 -20.12 22.29
C SER A 425 -14.37 -18.99 21.67
N GLY A 426 -13.72 -18.05 21.02
CA GLY A 426 -14.37 -17.05 20.17
C GLY A 426 -14.52 -15.64 20.72
N THR A 427 -13.95 -15.27 21.86
CA THR A 427 -13.92 -13.86 22.31
C THR A 427 -12.49 -13.45 22.62
N GLY A 428 -11.93 -12.64 21.73
CA GLY A 428 -10.60 -12.11 21.87
C GLY A 428 -10.44 -11.31 23.16
N SER A 429 -9.49 -11.71 23.94
CA SER A 429 -8.72 -10.84 24.82
C SER A 429 -7.46 -11.60 25.20
N GLY A 430 -6.32 -10.94 25.19
CA GLY A 430 -4.95 -11.43 25.32
C GLY A 430 -4.59 -12.39 26.47
N THR A 431 -5.52 -13.19 26.94
CA THR A 431 -5.32 -14.21 27.99
C THR A 431 -5.45 -15.63 27.47
N PHE A 432 -5.73 -15.80 26.18
CA PHE A 432 -5.85 -17.12 25.59
C PHE A 432 -4.46 -17.75 25.43
N HIS A 433 -4.19 -18.85 26.10
CA HIS A 433 -2.92 -19.59 26.09
C HIS A 433 -1.65 -18.78 26.43
N GLY A 434 -1.79 -17.62 27.05
CA GLY A 434 -0.67 -16.77 27.43
C GLY A 434 -0.07 -15.94 26.28
N TRP A 435 -0.67 -15.93 25.11
CA TRP A 435 -0.23 -15.09 24.01
C TRP A 435 -0.46 -13.61 24.31
N GLY A 436 0.52 -12.77 24.02
CA GLY A 436 0.45 -11.32 24.25
C GLY A 436 0.64 -10.87 25.70
N ILE A 437 1.03 -11.76 26.61
CA ILE A 437 1.42 -11.38 27.98
C ILE A 437 2.93 -11.16 28.07
N THR A 438 3.38 -10.45 29.10
CA THR A 438 4.81 -10.27 29.36
C THR A 438 5.41 -11.52 29.97
N SER A 439 6.73 -11.72 29.80
CA SER A 439 7.47 -12.84 30.38
C SER A 439 7.26 -12.96 31.90
N THR A 440 7.26 -11.83 32.61
CA THR A 440 7.02 -11.78 34.05
C THR A 440 5.59 -12.22 34.40
N ALA A 441 4.58 -11.83 33.62
CA ALA A 441 3.19 -12.23 33.83
C ALA A 441 2.99 -13.73 33.53
N ALA A 442 3.65 -14.27 32.49
CA ALA A 442 3.61 -15.68 32.15
C ALA A 442 4.08 -16.56 33.30
N LEU A 443 5.22 -16.22 33.89
CA LEU A 443 5.76 -16.93 35.06
C LEU A 443 4.85 -16.80 36.32
N ALA A 444 4.30 -15.61 36.57
CA ALA A 444 3.49 -15.35 37.75
C ALA A 444 2.12 -16.03 37.68
N GLN A 445 1.54 -16.19 36.50
CA GLN A 445 0.21 -16.75 36.29
C GLN A 445 0.21 -18.25 36.03
N ASN A 446 1.39 -18.87 35.90
CA ASN A 446 1.55 -20.30 35.59
C ASN A 446 0.74 -20.74 34.36
N ILE A 447 0.60 -19.82 33.36
CA ILE A 447 -0.16 -20.02 32.11
C ILE A 447 0.47 -21.11 31.23
N THR A 448 1.67 -21.49 31.54
CA THR A 448 2.53 -22.41 30.81
C THR A 448 2.29 -23.87 31.21
N GLY A 449 1.04 -24.30 31.35
CA GLY A 449 0.67 -25.72 31.40
C GLY A 449 1.18 -26.52 32.59
N GLY A 450 0.77 -26.18 33.82
CA GLY A 450 0.98 -27.02 35.00
C GLY A 450 2.35 -26.87 35.67
N THR A 451 2.44 -27.41 36.87
CA THR A 451 3.53 -27.24 37.87
C THR A 451 4.95 -27.67 37.40
N ALA A 452 5.15 -28.13 36.18
CA ALA A 452 6.44 -28.68 35.74
C ALA A 452 6.98 -28.13 34.40
N ASN A 453 6.20 -27.47 33.57
CA ASN A 453 6.63 -27.05 32.25
C ASN A 453 6.24 -25.58 31.99
N ASN A 454 7.23 -24.71 31.88
CA ASN A 454 7.07 -23.30 31.53
C ASN A 454 6.84 -23.09 30.00
N ALA A 455 6.17 -24.04 29.34
CA ALA A 455 5.93 -24.04 27.90
C ALA A 455 4.61 -23.38 27.56
N PHE A 456 4.64 -22.48 26.55
CA PHE A 456 3.40 -21.89 26.02
C PHE A 456 2.52 -22.97 25.36
N MET A 457 1.21 -22.82 25.48
CA MET A 457 0.27 -23.70 24.79
C MET A 457 0.21 -23.31 23.30
N MET A 458 0.62 -24.23 22.45
CA MET A 458 0.61 -24.04 21.00
C MET A 458 -0.44 -24.94 20.34
N PRO A 459 -1.10 -24.46 19.25
CA PRO A 459 -2.01 -25.29 18.47
C PRO A 459 -1.28 -26.52 17.88
N HIS A 460 -2.04 -27.55 17.57
CA HIS A 460 -1.51 -28.80 17.03
C HIS A 460 -1.46 -28.83 15.52
N THR A 461 -2.09 -27.87 14.90
CA THR A 461 -2.21 -27.73 13.43
C THR A 461 -1.90 -26.29 13.08
N PRO A 462 -1.46 -26.02 11.85
CA PRO A 462 -1.36 -24.64 11.39
C PRO A 462 -2.74 -24.01 11.41
N LEU A 463 -2.79 -22.74 11.77
CA LEU A 463 -4.02 -21.97 11.66
C LEU A 463 -3.95 -21.15 10.37
N SER A 464 -4.83 -21.44 9.43
CA SER A 464 -4.92 -20.70 8.16
C SER A 464 -6.30 -20.08 8.03
N THR A 465 -6.35 -18.77 7.75
CA THR A 465 -7.60 -18.02 7.64
C THR A 465 -7.55 -17.08 6.45
N SER A 466 -8.51 -17.20 5.54
CA SER A 466 -8.66 -16.30 4.39
C SER A 466 -9.24 -14.97 4.83
N PHE A 467 -8.80 -13.90 4.19
CA PHE A 467 -9.34 -12.56 4.42
C PHE A 467 -10.66 -12.41 3.66
N GLN A 468 -11.66 -11.82 4.29
CA GLN A 468 -13.01 -11.70 3.75
C GLN A 468 -13.66 -10.37 4.18
N GLY A 469 -14.73 -9.99 3.48
CA GLY A 469 -15.53 -8.82 3.82
C GLY A 469 -14.95 -7.48 3.36
N GLY A 470 -13.82 -7.47 2.66
CA GLY A 470 -13.26 -6.28 2.03
C GLY A 470 -14.16 -5.77 0.91
N THR A 471 -14.38 -4.45 0.84
CA THR A 471 -15.19 -3.80 -0.18
C THR A 471 -14.58 -2.49 -0.62
N ASP A 472 -14.76 -2.13 -1.90
CA ASP A 472 -14.32 -0.83 -2.44
C ASP A 472 -15.27 0.32 -2.07
N GLY A 473 -16.44 0.01 -1.51
CA GLY A 473 -17.49 1.00 -1.24
C GLY A 473 -18.13 1.56 -2.51
N SER A 474 -18.93 2.61 -2.36
CA SER A 474 -19.49 3.36 -3.47
C SER A 474 -18.46 4.30 -4.09
N ASP A 475 -18.73 4.79 -5.30
CA ASP A 475 -17.93 5.86 -5.92
C ASP A 475 -17.82 7.07 -4.99
N PRO A 476 -16.63 7.68 -4.88
CA PRO A 476 -16.45 8.90 -4.11
C PRO A 476 -17.37 10.00 -4.65
N SER A 477 -18.11 10.66 -3.75
CA SER A 477 -18.89 11.84 -4.10
C SER A 477 -17.98 13.04 -4.37
N ASP A 478 -18.54 14.09 -4.99
CA ASP A 478 -17.83 15.37 -5.16
C ASP A 478 -17.25 15.90 -3.84
N ALA A 479 -17.97 15.71 -2.72
CA ALA A 479 -17.50 16.12 -1.40
C ALA A 479 -16.28 15.28 -0.92
N ASP A 480 -16.26 14.00 -1.25
CA ASP A 480 -15.14 13.11 -0.91
C ASP A 480 -13.89 13.47 -1.75
N LEU A 481 -14.08 13.74 -3.04
CA LEU A 481 -13.02 14.21 -3.93
C LEU A 481 -12.46 15.56 -3.48
N ILE A 482 -13.34 16.49 -3.11
CA ILE A 482 -12.94 17.80 -2.59
C ILE A 482 -12.09 17.65 -1.33
N ARG A 483 -12.48 16.80 -0.37
CA ARG A 483 -11.68 16.55 0.83
C ARG A 483 -10.31 15.98 0.50
N ALA A 484 -10.23 15.08 -0.48
CA ALA A 484 -8.97 14.52 -0.91
C ALA A 484 -8.05 15.56 -1.57
N TYR A 485 -8.60 16.44 -2.44
CA TYR A 485 -7.82 17.54 -3.02
C TYR A 485 -7.41 18.58 -1.97
N ASP A 486 -8.24 18.83 -0.95
CA ASP A 486 -7.90 19.77 0.13
C ASP A 486 -6.68 19.36 0.95
N LYS A 487 -6.23 18.09 0.88
CA LYS A 487 -4.93 17.64 1.43
C LYS A 487 -3.74 18.30 0.72
N MET A 488 -3.92 18.77 -0.50
CA MET A 488 -2.91 19.51 -1.27
C MET A 488 -3.10 21.03 -1.20
N LYS A 489 -4.00 21.54 -0.33
CA LYS A 489 -4.32 22.96 -0.24
C LYS A 489 -3.21 23.80 0.41
N SER A 490 -2.49 23.24 1.37
CA SER A 490 -1.40 23.93 2.07
C SER A 490 -0.10 23.82 1.26
N ALA A 491 0.50 24.95 0.92
CA ALA A 491 1.83 25.00 0.29
C ALA A 491 2.98 24.69 1.25
N GLU A 492 2.69 24.68 2.56
CA GLU A 492 3.69 24.35 3.59
C GLU A 492 3.82 22.83 3.76
N ASP A 493 2.71 22.09 3.56
CA ASP A 493 2.66 20.66 3.77
C ASP A 493 3.00 19.86 2.49
N THR A 494 2.56 20.36 1.32
CA THR A 494 2.69 19.64 0.06
C THR A 494 3.16 20.53 -1.07
N ASP A 495 4.28 20.18 -1.70
CA ASP A 495 4.75 20.88 -2.90
C ASP A 495 4.10 20.28 -4.16
N VAL A 496 3.19 21.05 -4.78
CA VAL A 496 2.50 20.70 -6.02
C VAL A 496 2.50 21.90 -6.95
N SER A 497 2.83 21.70 -8.21
CA SER A 497 2.86 22.75 -9.23
C SER A 497 1.89 22.52 -10.39
N LEU A 498 1.51 21.27 -10.66
CA LEU A 498 0.67 20.87 -11.79
C LEU A 498 -0.45 19.95 -11.27
N ILE A 499 -1.67 20.46 -11.11
CA ILE A 499 -2.80 19.67 -10.60
C ILE A 499 -3.63 19.15 -11.77
N THR A 500 -3.85 17.85 -11.82
CA THR A 500 -4.71 17.18 -12.82
C THR A 500 -6.05 16.82 -12.18
N THR A 501 -7.13 16.89 -12.96
CA THR A 501 -8.48 16.64 -12.45
C THR A 501 -9.08 15.32 -12.92
N ALA A 502 -8.34 14.52 -13.68
CA ALA A 502 -8.85 13.30 -14.31
C ALA A 502 -10.21 13.51 -14.99
N ASN A 503 -11.20 12.69 -14.67
CA ASN A 503 -12.57 12.74 -15.21
C ASN A 503 -13.57 13.43 -14.26
N HIS A 504 -13.10 14.24 -13.31
CA HIS A 504 -13.97 14.84 -12.30
C HIS A 504 -14.86 15.94 -12.89
N GLY A 505 -16.09 16.04 -12.38
CA GLY A 505 -17.08 16.98 -12.83
C GLY A 505 -16.79 18.45 -12.49
N SER A 506 -17.53 19.36 -13.10
CA SER A 506 -17.35 20.83 -13.02
C SER A 506 -17.33 21.38 -11.58
N THR A 507 -18.04 20.74 -10.64
CA THR A 507 -18.08 21.16 -9.22
C THR A 507 -16.72 21.00 -8.56
N VAL A 508 -16.10 19.83 -8.73
CA VAL A 508 -14.76 19.52 -8.19
C VAL A 508 -13.70 20.41 -8.86
N VAL A 509 -13.75 20.53 -10.18
CA VAL A 509 -12.83 21.38 -10.96
C VAL A 509 -12.88 22.84 -10.47
N ARG A 510 -14.06 23.41 -10.28
CA ARG A 510 -14.23 24.77 -9.72
C ARG A 510 -13.67 24.91 -8.33
N HIS A 511 -13.86 23.89 -7.47
CA HIS A 511 -13.30 23.92 -6.12
C HIS A 511 -11.77 23.95 -6.16
N ILE A 512 -11.14 23.09 -6.96
CA ILE A 512 -9.69 23.02 -7.09
C ILE A 512 -9.12 24.35 -7.57
N ILE A 513 -9.76 24.96 -8.59
CA ILE A 513 -9.33 26.25 -9.12
C ILE A 513 -9.42 27.34 -8.05
N ASN A 514 -10.61 27.53 -7.43
CA ASN A 514 -10.86 28.64 -6.51
C ASN A 514 -10.15 28.50 -5.16
N ASN A 515 -10.19 27.29 -4.58
CA ASN A 515 -9.79 27.08 -3.19
C ASN A 515 -8.35 26.55 -3.05
N ILE A 516 -7.78 26.03 -4.14
CA ILE A 516 -6.39 25.53 -4.14
C ILE A 516 -5.53 26.45 -5.01
N ALA A 517 -5.74 26.50 -6.33
CA ALA A 517 -4.83 27.17 -7.23
C ALA A 517 -4.81 28.69 -7.03
N GLU A 518 -5.98 29.35 -6.95
CA GLU A 518 -6.04 30.81 -6.71
C GLU A 518 -5.66 31.21 -5.29
N SER A 519 -5.80 30.29 -4.32
CA SER A 519 -5.37 30.54 -2.94
C SER A 519 -3.86 30.41 -2.81
N ARG A 520 -3.27 29.30 -3.33
CA ARG A 520 -1.84 29.02 -3.28
C ARG A 520 -1.01 29.92 -4.21
N LYS A 521 -1.49 30.12 -5.43
CA LYS A 521 -0.84 30.86 -6.54
C LYS A 521 0.46 30.26 -7.06
N ASP A 522 0.82 29.08 -6.62
CA ASP A 522 2.06 28.36 -6.96
C ASP A 522 1.84 27.13 -7.84
N CYS A 523 0.59 26.89 -8.26
CA CYS A 523 0.21 25.73 -9.10
C CYS A 523 -0.76 26.12 -10.21
N VAL A 524 -0.88 25.23 -11.23
CA VAL A 524 -1.80 25.34 -12.36
C VAL A 524 -2.65 24.08 -12.43
N VAL A 525 -3.96 24.25 -12.65
CA VAL A 525 -4.94 23.16 -12.78
C VAL A 525 -5.16 22.81 -14.24
N PHE A 526 -5.11 21.52 -14.56
CA PHE A 526 -5.38 20.99 -15.90
C PHE A 526 -6.65 20.16 -15.88
N PHE A 527 -7.57 20.43 -16.76
CA PHE A 527 -8.85 19.72 -16.85
C PHE A 527 -9.30 19.50 -18.29
N SER A 528 -10.05 18.42 -18.48
CA SER A 528 -10.63 17.98 -19.75
C SER A 528 -12.16 18.09 -19.71
N PRO A 529 -12.87 18.16 -20.86
CA PRO A 529 -14.32 18.04 -20.91
C PRO A 529 -14.79 16.67 -20.41
N GLU A 530 -16.10 16.55 -20.14
CA GLU A 530 -16.67 15.26 -19.73
C GLU A 530 -16.55 14.23 -20.88
N LYS A 531 -16.53 12.96 -20.53
CA LYS A 531 -16.41 11.86 -21.50
C LYS A 531 -17.55 11.87 -22.51
N ALA A 532 -18.76 12.19 -22.04
CA ALA A 532 -19.95 12.22 -22.86
C ALA A 532 -19.89 13.29 -23.96
N ASP A 533 -19.19 14.40 -23.75
CA ASP A 533 -19.09 15.50 -24.70
C ASP A 533 -18.31 15.11 -25.97
N VAL A 534 -17.38 14.18 -25.86
CA VAL A 534 -16.44 13.85 -26.93
C VAL A 534 -16.46 12.39 -27.37
N VAL A 535 -16.72 11.44 -26.47
CA VAL A 535 -16.69 10.01 -26.77
C VAL A 535 -18.07 9.57 -27.27
N ASN A 536 -18.09 8.83 -28.40
CA ASN A 536 -19.30 8.41 -29.11
C ASN A 536 -20.13 9.56 -29.71
N ASN A 537 -19.60 10.78 -29.72
CA ASN A 537 -20.17 11.86 -30.50
C ASN A 537 -19.76 11.70 -31.97
N THR A 538 -20.70 11.54 -32.88
CA THR A 538 -20.43 11.20 -34.28
C THR A 538 -20.14 12.42 -35.14
N ASP A 539 -20.47 13.62 -34.66
CA ASP A 539 -20.23 14.88 -35.37
C ASP A 539 -19.20 15.74 -34.65
N SER A 540 -18.11 16.03 -35.33
CA SER A 540 -17.00 16.85 -34.82
C SER A 540 -17.43 18.29 -34.45
N SER A 541 -18.40 18.84 -35.14
CA SER A 541 -18.96 20.18 -34.81
C SER A 541 -19.72 20.15 -33.51
N THR A 542 -20.59 19.15 -33.31
CA THR A 542 -21.35 18.96 -32.07
C THR A 542 -20.43 18.71 -30.88
N ALA A 543 -19.41 17.82 -31.04
CA ALA A 543 -18.41 17.60 -30.00
C ALA A 543 -17.67 18.92 -29.63
N THR A 544 -17.40 19.77 -30.63
CA THR A 544 -16.76 21.06 -30.37
C THR A 544 -17.70 22.01 -29.59
N ASP A 545 -18.98 21.99 -29.88
CA ASP A 545 -19.99 22.81 -29.18
C ASP A 545 -20.14 22.33 -27.73
N ASP A 546 -20.27 21.03 -27.53
CA ASP A 546 -20.37 20.40 -26.19
C ASP A 546 -19.15 20.70 -25.31
N VAL A 547 -17.94 20.67 -25.89
CA VAL A 547 -16.69 21.05 -25.19
C VAL A 547 -16.71 22.52 -24.75
N VAL A 548 -17.21 23.41 -25.61
CA VAL A 548 -17.37 24.85 -25.27
C VAL A 548 -18.44 25.05 -24.20
N ASP A 549 -19.53 24.31 -24.26
CA ASP A 549 -20.61 24.35 -23.26
C ASP A 549 -20.13 23.85 -21.90
N TYR A 550 -19.29 22.82 -21.86
CA TYR A 550 -18.64 22.37 -20.62
C TYR A 550 -17.72 23.45 -20.03
N ARG A 551 -16.89 24.08 -20.87
CA ARG A 551 -16.06 25.22 -20.44
C ARG A 551 -16.92 26.34 -19.84
N ASP A 552 -18.06 26.65 -20.45
CA ASP A 552 -18.98 27.68 -19.95
C ASP A 552 -19.70 27.21 -18.67
N THR A 553 -19.92 25.92 -18.50
CA THR A 553 -20.43 25.33 -17.25
C THR A 553 -19.42 25.47 -16.13
N VAL A 554 -18.14 25.23 -16.38
CA VAL A 554 -17.05 25.46 -15.39
C VAL A 554 -16.93 26.97 -15.10
N ASN A 555 -17.12 27.82 -16.08
CA ASN A 555 -17.21 29.28 -15.98
C ASN A 555 -16.15 29.95 -15.11
N MET A 556 -14.89 29.61 -15.36
CA MET A 556 -13.75 30.17 -14.65
C MET A 556 -12.99 31.15 -15.54
N ASN A 557 -12.59 32.28 -14.98
CA ASN A 557 -11.82 33.32 -15.68
C ASN A 557 -10.51 33.57 -14.91
N THR A 558 -9.57 32.66 -15.07
CA THR A 558 -8.32 32.65 -14.30
C THR A 558 -7.13 32.23 -15.16
N SER A 559 -5.95 32.68 -14.81
CA SER A 559 -4.70 32.24 -15.43
C SER A 559 -4.12 30.97 -14.80
N TYR A 560 -4.71 30.49 -13.69
CA TYR A 560 -4.25 29.28 -12.98
C TYR A 560 -4.96 28.00 -13.44
N ALA A 561 -5.72 28.06 -14.53
CA ALA A 561 -6.40 26.90 -15.09
C ALA A 561 -6.16 26.78 -16.60
N VAL A 562 -6.08 25.57 -17.09
CA VAL A 562 -5.85 25.20 -18.48
C VAL A 562 -6.82 24.07 -18.86
N MET A 563 -7.55 24.25 -19.95
CA MET A 563 -8.47 23.24 -20.50
C MET A 563 -7.95 22.71 -21.82
N ASP A 564 -8.00 21.40 -21.99
CA ASP A 564 -7.78 20.72 -23.27
C ASP A 564 -9.11 20.36 -23.96
N SER A 565 -9.02 19.85 -25.20
CA SER A 565 -10.20 19.59 -26.03
C SER A 565 -10.75 18.18 -25.91
N GLY A 566 -10.23 17.31 -25.01
CA GLY A 566 -10.85 16.01 -24.96
C GLY A 566 -10.10 14.84 -24.35
N TRP A 567 -10.28 13.69 -24.97
CA TRP A 567 -9.87 12.39 -24.51
C TRP A 567 -9.01 11.68 -25.56
N LYS A 568 -8.21 10.72 -25.13
CA LYS A 568 -7.46 9.81 -26.02
C LYS A 568 -7.87 8.36 -25.81
N TYR A 569 -7.75 7.55 -26.85
CA TYR A 569 -7.89 6.11 -26.81
C TYR A 569 -6.52 5.47 -26.71
N GLN A 570 -6.25 4.74 -25.64
CA GLN A 570 -4.98 4.10 -25.36
C GLN A 570 -5.14 2.64 -24.96
N TYR A 571 -4.06 1.88 -25.03
CA TYR A 571 -3.99 0.50 -24.59
C TYR A 571 -3.73 0.43 -23.07
N ASP A 572 -4.56 -0.34 -22.38
CA ASP A 572 -4.40 -0.72 -20.98
C ASP A 572 -3.63 -2.04 -20.90
N LYS A 573 -2.35 -1.96 -20.58
CA LYS A 573 -1.45 -3.12 -20.48
C LYS A 573 -1.76 -4.06 -19.31
N HIS A 574 -2.47 -3.56 -18.29
CA HIS A 574 -2.80 -4.33 -17.09
C HIS A 574 -4.01 -5.24 -17.29
N ASN A 575 -4.95 -4.84 -18.17
CA ASN A 575 -6.20 -5.56 -18.41
C ASN A 575 -6.35 -6.04 -19.86
N ASP A 576 -5.34 -5.87 -20.72
CA ASP A 576 -5.37 -6.23 -22.16
C ASP A 576 -6.60 -5.64 -22.88
N LYS A 577 -6.88 -4.36 -22.64
CA LYS A 577 -8.04 -3.65 -23.19
C LYS A 577 -7.65 -2.27 -23.72
N PHE A 578 -8.44 -1.74 -24.63
CA PHE A 578 -8.32 -0.34 -25.03
C PHE A 578 -9.35 0.52 -24.29
N ARG A 579 -8.91 1.68 -23.80
CA ARG A 579 -9.74 2.58 -22.97
C ARG A 579 -9.64 4.02 -23.40
N TYR A 580 -10.70 4.77 -23.17
CA TYR A 580 -10.66 6.22 -23.26
C TYR A 580 -10.21 6.83 -21.94
N VAL A 581 -9.24 7.76 -22.01
CA VAL A 581 -8.65 8.44 -20.84
C VAL A 581 -8.59 9.94 -21.13
N PRO A 582 -8.86 10.81 -20.13
CA PRO A 582 -8.79 12.25 -20.32
C PRO A 582 -7.35 12.72 -20.57
N LEU A 583 -7.20 13.80 -21.32
CA LEU A 583 -5.88 14.30 -21.75
C LEU A 583 -5.18 15.18 -20.70
N ASN A 584 -5.86 15.63 -19.65
CA ASN A 584 -5.28 16.59 -18.69
C ASN A 584 -3.99 16.07 -18.02
N GLY A 585 -3.86 14.75 -17.78
CA GLY A 585 -2.63 14.15 -17.28
C GLY A 585 -1.47 14.27 -18.27
N ASP A 586 -1.73 14.08 -19.58
CA ASP A 586 -0.74 14.27 -20.62
C ASP A 586 -0.34 15.74 -20.78
N ILE A 587 -1.30 16.66 -20.75
CA ILE A 587 -1.04 18.11 -20.93
C ILE A 587 -0.19 18.64 -19.76
N ALA A 588 -0.52 18.25 -18.53
CA ALA A 588 0.31 18.55 -17.36
C ALA A 588 1.70 17.92 -17.50
N GLY A 589 1.78 16.68 -17.98
CA GLY A 589 3.02 15.97 -18.25
C GLY A 589 3.88 16.65 -19.32
N LEU A 590 3.28 17.21 -20.38
CA LEU A 590 3.99 18.01 -21.38
C LEU A 590 4.65 19.26 -20.75
N CYS A 591 3.99 19.87 -19.78
CA CYS A 591 4.58 20.97 -19.02
C CYS A 591 5.79 20.49 -18.22
N ALA A 592 5.68 19.35 -17.51
CA ALA A 592 6.79 18.78 -16.74
C ALA A 592 7.97 18.37 -17.64
N ARG A 593 7.69 17.76 -18.80
CA ARG A 593 8.74 17.45 -19.79
C ARG A 593 9.41 18.70 -20.34
N THR A 594 8.64 19.77 -20.58
CA THR A 594 9.21 21.03 -21.05
C THR A 594 10.17 21.65 -20.03
N ASP A 595 9.90 21.46 -18.72
CA ASP A 595 10.79 21.90 -17.64
C ASP A 595 12.10 21.12 -17.66
N ALA A 596 12.01 19.79 -17.87
CA ALA A 596 13.19 18.92 -17.92
C ALA A 596 14.05 19.18 -19.18
N ASP A 597 13.41 19.36 -20.33
CA ASP A 597 14.11 19.54 -21.61
C ASP A 597 14.65 20.98 -21.82
N ARG A 598 13.98 21.95 -21.23
CA ARG A 598 14.27 23.39 -21.39
C ARG A 598 14.06 24.14 -20.09
N ASP A 599 12.94 24.81 -19.93
CA ASP A 599 12.55 25.60 -18.79
C ASP A 599 11.03 25.84 -18.75
N PRO A 600 10.43 26.15 -17.58
CA PRO A 600 9.00 26.38 -17.42
C PRO A 600 8.40 27.52 -18.25
N PHE A 601 9.23 28.45 -18.72
CA PHE A 601 8.80 29.59 -19.52
C PHE A 601 8.72 29.32 -21.03
N PHE A 602 9.00 28.10 -21.47
CA PHE A 602 8.74 27.68 -22.84
C PHE A 602 7.29 27.15 -22.98
N SER A 603 6.68 27.41 -24.13
CA SER A 603 5.34 26.87 -24.43
C SER A 603 5.41 25.33 -24.54
N PRO A 604 4.52 24.58 -23.86
CA PRO A 604 4.45 23.13 -23.96
C PRO A 604 3.80 22.65 -25.26
N GLY A 605 3.18 23.53 -26.03
CA GLY A 605 2.47 23.21 -27.29
C GLY A 605 3.36 23.21 -28.54
N GLY A 606 2.77 22.77 -29.63
CA GLY A 606 3.39 22.76 -30.97
C GLY A 606 4.15 21.49 -31.33
N PHE A 607 4.68 21.45 -32.54
CA PHE A 607 5.30 20.26 -33.15
C PHE A 607 6.55 19.77 -32.40
N THR A 608 7.27 20.65 -31.74
CA THR A 608 8.54 20.32 -31.10
C THR A 608 8.35 19.71 -29.72
N ARG A 609 7.42 20.20 -28.92
CA ARG A 609 7.24 19.84 -27.51
C ARG A 609 5.86 19.29 -27.18
N GLY A 610 4.84 19.61 -28.01
CA GLY A 610 3.46 19.25 -27.74
C GLY A 610 3.06 17.82 -28.11
N GLN A 611 3.98 16.94 -28.46
CA GLN A 611 3.69 15.58 -28.88
C GLN A 611 3.24 14.70 -27.71
N ILE A 612 2.05 14.11 -27.84
CA ILE A 612 1.41 13.27 -26.82
C ILE A 612 1.74 11.80 -27.04
N LYS A 613 2.11 11.10 -25.97
CA LYS A 613 2.49 9.68 -25.99
C LYS A 613 1.25 8.76 -25.90
N GLY A 614 1.39 7.54 -26.41
CA GLY A 614 0.42 6.45 -26.18
C GLY A 614 -0.96 6.67 -26.80
N VAL A 615 -1.11 7.49 -27.83
CA VAL A 615 -2.38 7.75 -28.50
C VAL A 615 -2.60 6.77 -29.65
N VAL A 616 -3.63 5.95 -29.56
CA VAL A 616 -4.10 5.10 -30.66
C VAL A 616 -5.00 5.90 -31.61
N LYS A 617 -5.95 6.64 -31.04
CA LYS A 617 -6.82 7.57 -31.76
C LYS A 617 -7.39 8.62 -30.82
N LEU A 618 -7.86 9.73 -31.37
CA LEU A 618 -8.73 10.69 -30.68
C LEU A 618 -10.20 10.34 -30.93
N PRO A 619 -11.12 10.65 -30.01
CA PRO A 619 -12.57 10.52 -30.24
C PRO A 619 -13.04 11.33 -31.44
N TYR A 620 -12.54 12.57 -31.55
CA TYR A 620 -12.70 13.43 -32.71
C TYR A 620 -11.41 14.22 -32.98
N ASN A 621 -11.21 14.64 -34.22
CA ASN A 621 -10.04 15.41 -34.62
C ASN A 621 -10.49 16.76 -35.19
N PRO A 622 -10.36 17.87 -34.41
CA PRO A 622 -10.94 19.16 -34.80
C PRO A 622 -10.26 19.75 -36.05
N LYS A 623 -11.08 20.16 -37.02
CA LYS A 623 -10.67 20.86 -38.24
C LYS A 623 -10.39 22.33 -37.96
N GLN A 624 -9.94 23.09 -38.95
CA GLN A 624 -9.51 24.48 -38.76
C GLN A 624 -10.61 25.36 -38.13
N ALA A 625 -11.82 25.32 -38.65
CA ALA A 625 -12.92 26.13 -38.12
C ALA A 625 -13.30 25.76 -36.67
N GLU A 626 -13.25 24.45 -36.34
CA GLU A 626 -13.50 23.92 -35.00
C GLU A 626 -12.39 24.33 -34.05
N ARG A 627 -11.10 24.24 -34.51
CA ARG A 627 -9.95 24.73 -33.73
C ARG A 627 -10.03 26.23 -33.45
N ASP A 628 -10.46 27.04 -34.44
CA ASP A 628 -10.64 28.47 -34.25
C ASP A 628 -11.70 28.77 -33.20
N LYS A 629 -12.79 27.98 -33.17
CA LYS A 629 -13.87 28.09 -32.18
C LYS A 629 -13.35 27.68 -30.78
N LEU A 630 -12.71 26.53 -30.63
CA LEU A 630 -12.10 26.07 -29.36
C LEU A 630 -11.12 27.10 -28.83
N TYR A 631 -10.20 27.55 -29.69
CA TYR A 631 -9.16 28.49 -29.29
C TYR A 631 -9.69 29.86 -28.92
N SER A 632 -10.78 30.34 -29.56
CA SER A 632 -11.45 31.58 -29.16
C SER A 632 -12.15 31.47 -27.81
N SER A 633 -12.59 30.26 -27.44
CA SER A 633 -13.20 29.93 -26.15
C SER A 633 -12.19 29.48 -25.06
N GLN A 634 -10.90 29.78 -25.21
CA GLN A 634 -9.80 29.43 -24.30
C GLN A 634 -9.59 27.92 -24.06
N VAL A 635 -10.06 27.08 -24.98
CA VAL A 635 -9.77 25.65 -25.00
C VAL A 635 -8.58 25.37 -25.90
N ASN A 636 -7.65 24.55 -25.43
CA ASN A 636 -6.44 24.19 -26.20
C ASN A 636 -6.71 22.94 -27.05
N PRO A 637 -6.78 23.06 -28.38
CA PRO A 637 -7.06 21.94 -29.25
C PRO A 637 -5.94 20.90 -29.20
N VAL A 638 -6.32 19.62 -29.12
CA VAL A 638 -5.42 18.49 -29.35
C VAL A 638 -5.77 17.90 -30.72
N VAL A 639 -4.78 17.77 -31.59
CA VAL A 639 -4.97 17.47 -33.01
C VAL A 639 -4.02 16.38 -33.46
N THR A 640 -4.51 15.45 -34.27
CA THR A 640 -3.66 14.48 -34.96
C THR A 640 -3.40 14.98 -36.39
N PHE A 641 -2.12 15.23 -36.71
CA PHE A 641 -1.67 15.58 -38.06
C PHE A 641 -1.06 14.36 -38.75
N PRO A 642 -1.40 14.13 -40.02
CA PRO A 642 -0.80 13.03 -40.77
C PRO A 642 0.74 13.15 -40.84
N GLY A 643 1.43 12.13 -40.39
CA GLY A 643 2.90 12.09 -40.38
C GLY A 643 3.57 12.73 -39.15
N GLU A 644 2.87 13.53 -38.37
CA GLU A 644 3.42 14.26 -37.22
C GLU A 644 2.91 13.72 -35.86
N GLY A 645 1.87 12.89 -35.89
CA GLY A 645 1.25 12.34 -34.66
C GLY A 645 0.25 13.28 -34.00
N THR A 646 -0.10 13.00 -32.77
CA THR A 646 -1.05 13.78 -31.97
C THR A 646 -0.31 14.81 -31.12
N ILE A 647 -0.72 16.07 -31.23
CA ILE A 647 -0.03 17.20 -30.60
C ILE A 647 -1.00 18.13 -29.89
N LEU A 648 -0.53 18.78 -28.84
CA LEU A 648 -1.18 19.94 -28.22
C LEU A 648 -0.94 21.15 -29.14
N TYR A 649 -2.03 21.72 -29.67
CA TYR A 649 -1.98 22.82 -30.65
C TYR A 649 -2.53 24.12 -30.06
N GLY A 650 -2.21 24.40 -28.80
CA GLY A 650 -2.58 25.60 -28.08
C GLY A 650 -1.79 25.78 -26.79
N ASP A 651 -1.78 27.00 -26.26
CA ASP A 651 -1.07 27.36 -25.03
C ASP A 651 -1.80 28.41 -24.19
N LYS A 652 -3.14 28.47 -24.28
CA LYS A 652 -3.97 29.41 -23.55
C LYS A 652 -4.31 28.91 -22.14
N THR A 653 -4.38 29.89 -21.21
CA THR A 653 -5.04 29.71 -19.91
C THR A 653 -6.53 30.03 -20.03
N GLN A 654 -7.32 29.83 -18.97
CA GLN A 654 -8.75 30.18 -18.91
C GLN A 654 -9.00 31.70 -18.78
N LEU A 655 -7.96 32.53 -18.80
CA LEU A 655 -8.09 33.97 -18.73
C LEU A 655 -8.66 34.57 -20.02
N THR A 656 -9.86 35.18 -19.97
CA THR A 656 -10.54 35.76 -21.12
C THR A 656 -10.04 37.15 -21.48
N LYS A 657 -9.51 37.89 -20.49
CA LYS A 657 -8.94 39.23 -20.73
C LYS A 657 -7.60 39.12 -21.46
N PRO A 658 -7.36 39.91 -22.50
CA PRO A 658 -6.02 40.04 -23.08
C PRO A 658 -5.02 40.48 -22.02
N SER A 659 -4.06 39.64 -21.65
CA SER A 659 -3.08 39.88 -20.63
C SER A 659 -1.80 39.12 -20.97
N ALA A 660 -0.72 39.42 -20.27
CA ALA A 660 0.50 38.60 -20.35
C ALA A 660 0.24 37.19 -19.82
N PHE A 661 -0.69 37.03 -18.87
CA PHE A 661 -1.02 35.76 -18.20
C PHE A 661 -2.05 34.90 -18.96
N ASP A 662 -2.48 35.30 -20.17
CA ASP A 662 -3.37 34.51 -21.00
C ASP A 662 -2.65 33.29 -21.64
N ARG A 663 -1.36 33.12 -21.37
CA ARG A 663 -0.51 32.02 -21.89
C ARG A 663 0.08 31.16 -20.78
N ILE A 664 0.12 29.87 -21.01
CA ILE A 664 0.64 28.86 -20.05
C ILE A 664 2.10 29.18 -19.71
N ASN A 665 2.93 29.43 -20.70
CA ASN A 665 4.36 29.70 -20.52
C ASN A 665 4.62 30.94 -19.62
N VAL A 666 3.87 32.01 -19.80
CA VAL A 666 4.01 33.22 -18.97
C VAL A 666 3.52 32.99 -17.56
N ARG A 667 2.38 32.30 -17.38
CA ARG A 667 1.89 31.97 -16.04
C ARG A 667 2.91 31.10 -15.28
N ARG A 668 3.47 30.09 -15.93
CA ARG A 668 4.47 29.21 -15.35
C ARG A 668 5.81 29.92 -15.06
N LEU A 669 6.23 30.86 -15.92
CA LEU A 669 7.35 31.75 -15.64
C LEU A 669 7.15 32.47 -14.29
N PHE A 670 5.99 33.11 -14.10
CA PHE A 670 5.73 33.85 -12.87
C PHE A 670 5.65 32.92 -11.64
N ILE A 671 5.07 31.73 -11.75
CA ILE A 671 5.07 30.75 -10.66
C ILE A 671 6.51 30.37 -10.27
N LEU A 672 7.38 30.09 -11.25
CA LEU A 672 8.79 29.82 -11.00
C LEU A 672 9.48 30.98 -10.26
N LEU A 673 9.28 32.21 -10.75
CA LEU A 673 9.87 33.40 -10.17
C LEU A 673 9.34 33.66 -8.76
N GLU A 674 8.03 33.62 -8.57
CA GLU A 674 7.38 33.83 -7.28
C GLU A 674 7.84 32.80 -6.25
N LYS A 675 7.88 31.50 -6.59
CA LYS A 675 8.37 30.42 -5.71
C LYS A 675 9.84 30.60 -5.34
N ALA A 676 10.69 30.81 -6.32
CA ALA A 676 12.14 30.92 -6.12
C ALA A 676 12.51 32.17 -5.30
N ILE A 677 11.93 33.32 -5.63
CA ILE A 677 12.19 34.57 -4.94
C ILE A 677 11.61 34.58 -3.53
N ALA A 678 10.40 34.00 -3.33
CA ALA A 678 9.81 33.85 -2.01
C ALA A 678 10.68 33.01 -1.07
N ASN A 679 11.25 31.89 -1.58
CA ASN A 679 12.17 31.08 -0.82
C ASN A 679 13.46 31.85 -0.45
N ALA A 680 14.00 32.62 -1.38
CA ALA A 680 15.17 33.47 -1.08
C ALA A 680 14.84 34.59 -0.10
N ALA A 681 13.64 35.18 -0.21
CA ALA A 681 13.21 36.28 0.69
C ALA A 681 12.97 35.81 2.15
N ARG A 682 12.72 34.51 2.40
CA ARG A 682 12.55 33.93 3.75
C ARG A 682 13.79 34.19 4.63
N PHE A 683 14.99 34.25 4.05
CA PHE A 683 16.23 34.53 4.78
C PHE A 683 16.35 35.96 5.26
N GLN A 684 15.48 36.87 4.79
CA GLN A 684 15.42 38.27 5.23
C GLN A 684 14.40 38.47 6.37
N LEU A 685 13.63 37.44 6.73
CA LEU A 685 12.68 37.52 7.85
C LEU A 685 13.44 37.70 9.17
N PHE A 686 12.95 38.58 10.02
CA PHE A 686 13.53 38.96 11.31
C PHE A 686 14.83 39.80 11.23
N GLU A 687 15.32 40.14 10.02
CA GLU A 687 16.40 41.11 9.85
C GLU A 687 15.89 42.56 9.92
N PHE A 688 16.77 43.49 10.15
CA PHE A 688 16.42 44.92 10.17
C PHE A 688 16.15 45.43 8.75
N ASN A 689 15.11 46.27 8.59
CA ASN A 689 14.80 46.90 7.30
C ASN A 689 15.67 48.12 7.09
N ASP A 690 16.95 47.93 6.86
CA ASP A 690 17.95 48.95 6.58
C ASP A 690 18.42 48.92 5.10
N GLU A 691 19.28 49.83 4.73
CA GLU A 691 19.81 49.92 3.37
C GLU A 691 20.67 48.71 3.00
N PHE A 692 21.35 48.11 3.98
CA PHE A 692 22.19 46.94 3.78
C PHE A 692 21.33 45.70 3.41
N THR A 693 20.31 45.41 4.19
CA THR A 693 19.37 44.28 3.95
C THR A 693 18.66 44.43 2.61
N ARG A 694 18.23 45.65 2.25
CA ARG A 694 17.61 45.93 0.94
C ARG A 694 18.59 45.68 -0.22
N SER A 695 19.83 46.13 -0.10
CA SER A 695 20.87 45.90 -1.10
C SER A 695 21.24 44.43 -1.22
N GLN A 696 21.26 43.70 -0.11
CA GLN A 696 21.48 42.25 -0.09
C GLN A 696 20.36 41.52 -0.85
N PHE A 697 19.10 41.86 -0.61
CA PHE A 697 17.96 41.28 -1.34
C PHE A 697 18.09 41.51 -2.86
N VAL A 698 18.38 42.75 -3.28
CA VAL A 698 18.58 43.07 -4.71
C VAL A 698 19.75 42.27 -5.27
N SER A 699 20.85 42.11 -4.51
CA SER A 699 22.04 41.36 -4.94
C SER A 699 21.78 39.86 -5.10
N ILE A 700 20.75 39.31 -4.45
CA ILE A 700 20.32 37.91 -4.61
C ILE A 700 19.38 37.78 -5.81
N VAL A 701 18.42 38.70 -5.95
CA VAL A 701 17.33 38.58 -6.96
C VAL A 701 17.83 38.99 -8.36
N GLU A 702 18.64 40.02 -8.53
CA GLU A 702 19.09 40.48 -9.84
C GLU A 702 19.89 39.43 -10.64
N PRO A 703 20.87 38.72 -10.07
CA PRO A 703 21.60 37.68 -10.80
C PRO A 703 20.68 36.56 -11.27
N PHE A 704 19.70 36.15 -10.45
CA PHE A 704 18.73 35.13 -10.82
C PHE A 704 17.84 35.59 -11.99
N LEU A 705 17.31 36.81 -11.97
CA LEU A 705 16.52 37.34 -13.08
C LEU A 705 17.38 37.53 -14.35
N ARG A 706 18.67 37.87 -14.22
CA ARG A 706 19.61 38.02 -15.32
C ARG A 706 19.93 36.67 -15.97
N ASP A 707 20.01 35.58 -15.18
CA ASP A 707 20.16 34.23 -15.69
C ASP A 707 18.93 33.82 -16.52
N ILE A 708 17.72 34.05 -16.01
CA ILE A 708 16.47 33.78 -16.75
C ILE A 708 16.36 34.65 -18.00
N GLN A 709 16.85 35.88 -17.97
CA GLN A 709 16.95 36.75 -19.15
C GLN A 709 17.92 36.14 -20.16
N GLY A 710 19.08 35.66 -19.72
CA GLY A 710 20.08 34.99 -20.57
C GLY A 710 19.56 33.74 -21.25
N ARG A 711 18.68 32.98 -20.56
CA ARG A 711 17.98 31.79 -21.11
C ARG A 711 16.74 32.14 -21.95
N GLY A 712 16.39 33.42 -22.07
CA GLY A 712 15.33 33.89 -22.96
C GLY A 712 13.93 33.92 -22.35
N GLY A 713 13.76 33.70 -21.05
CA GLY A 713 12.47 33.74 -20.35
C GLY A 713 11.90 35.16 -20.18
N ILE A 714 12.81 36.15 -20.05
CA ILE A 714 12.48 37.57 -19.82
C ILE A 714 13.20 38.43 -20.86
N THR A 715 12.51 39.42 -21.38
CA THR A 715 13.11 40.42 -22.28
C THR A 715 13.83 41.50 -21.49
N ASP A 716 13.24 41.99 -20.41
CA ASP A 716 13.75 43.06 -19.57
C ASP A 716 13.20 42.96 -18.15
N PHE A 717 13.92 43.40 -17.16
CA PHE A 717 13.47 43.41 -15.78
C PHE A 717 14.02 44.60 -15.00
N ARG A 718 13.37 44.95 -13.88
CA ARG A 718 13.85 45.94 -12.93
C ARG A 718 13.42 45.54 -11.52
N VAL A 719 14.38 45.54 -10.59
CA VAL A 719 14.14 45.33 -9.16
C VAL A 719 14.26 46.70 -8.44
N VAL A 720 13.24 47.01 -7.64
CA VAL A 720 13.23 48.24 -6.79
C VAL A 720 13.05 47.81 -5.37
N CYS A 721 14.06 48.02 -4.53
CA CYS A 721 14.03 47.76 -3.11
C CYS A 721 14.92 48.79 -2.42
N ASP A 722 14.41 50.04 -2.33
CA ASP A 722 15.12 51.18 -1.81
C ASP A 722 14.20 52.02 -0.91
N ALA A 723 14.64 53.23 -0.54
CA ALA A 723 13.87 54.14 0.30
C ALA A 723 12.57 54.65 -0.37
N SER A 724 12.42 54.49 -1.70
CA SER A 724 11.23 54.96 -2.42
C SER A 724 10.02 54.09 -2.16
N ASN A 725 10.21 52.76 -2.03
CA ASN A 725 9.15 51.80 -1.73
C ASN A 725 9.16 51.32 -0.27
N ASN A 726 10.25 51.52 0.48
CA ASN A 726 10.35 51.30 1.93
C ASN A 726 10.39 52.65 2.67
N THR A 727 9.25 53.36 2.64
CA THR A 727 9.09 54.61 3.38
C THR A 727 9.13 54.38 4.89
N PRO A 728 9.41 55.44 5.72
CA PRO A 728 9.38 55.29 7.17
C PRO A 728 8.10 54.63 7.70
N GLN A 729 6.96 54.90 7.09
CA GLN A 729 5.68 54.28 7.48
C GLN A 729 5.64 52.77 7.22
N VAL A 730 6.28 52.30 6.13
CA VAL A 730 6.41 50.87 5.82
C VAL A 730 7.34 50.20 6.82
N VAL A 731 8.46 50.86 7.13
CA VAL A 731 9.42 50.37 8.12
C VAL A 731 8.79 50.33 9.53
N ASP A 732 8.06 51.37 9.92
CA ASP A 732 7.38 51.49 11.22
C ASP A 732 6.25 50.42 11.36
N SER A 733 5.69 49.90 10.23
CA SER A 733 4.73 48.83 10.23
C SER A 733 5.38 47.42 10.14
N ASN A 734 6.68 47.32 10.34
CA ASN A 734 7.48 46.09 10.25
C ASN A 734 7.34 45.36 8.89
N GLN A 735 7.19 46.13 7.80
CA GLN A 735 7.07 45.60 6.46
C GLN A 735 8.32 45.86 5.64
N PHE A 736 8.68 44.88 4.80
CA PHE A 736 9.73 45.00 3.80
C PHE A 736 9.10 44.90 2.42
N ARG A 737 9.37 45.80 1.48
CA ARG A 737 8.81 45.81 0.14
C ARG A 737 9.89 45.78 -0.92
N GLY A 738 9.81 44.77 -1.78
CA GLY A 738 10.58 44.66 -3.02
C GLY A 738 9.64 44.61 -4.22
N ASP A 739 9.75 45.57 -5.14
CA ASP A 739 8.93 45.60 -6.36
C ASP A 739 9.77 45.05 -7.54
N ILE A 740 9.24 44.03 -8.21
CA ILE A 740 9.94 43.35 -9.31
C ILE A 740 9.12 43.54 -10.59
N TYR A 741 9.63 44.30 -11.54
CA TYR A 741 9.01 44.58 -12.83
C TYR A 741 9.62 43.66 -13.86
N ILE A 742 8.77 42.92 -14.61
CA ILE A 742 9.20 41.88 -15.56
C ILE A 742 8.49 42.08 -16.89
N LYS A 743 9.23 42.02 -17.99
CA LYS A 743 8.70 41.89 -19.35
C LYS A 743 8.92 40.46 -19.86
N PRO A 744 7.89 39.59 -19.83
CA PRO A 744 8.03 38.21 -20.27
C PRO A 744 8.24 38.10 -21.78
N SER A 745 8.98 37.08 -22.21
CA SER A 745 9.07 36.71 -23.62
C SER A 745 7.76 36.06 -24.08
N ARG A 746 7.32 36.38 -25.30
CA ARG A 746 6.07 35.83 -25.87
C ARG A 746 6.36 34.75 -26.91
N ALA A 747 5.61 33.68 -26.90
CA ALA A 747 5.63 32.65 -27.93
C ALA A 747 5.03 33.17 -29.23
N ILE A 748 5.50 32.67 -30.39
CA ILE A 748 4.97 32.97 -31.71
C ILE A 748 3.77 32.06 -31.95
N ASN A 749 2.58 32.62 -32.11
CA ASN A 749 1.36 31.87 -32.41
C ASN A 749 0.88 32.01 -33.84
N PHE A 750 1.25 33.09 -34.52
CA PHE A 750 0.85 33.36 -35.89
C PHE A 750 2.09 33.71 -36.75
N ILE A 751 2.23 33.04 -37.88
CA ILE A 751 3.27 33.30 -38.87
C ILE A 751 2.58 33.71 -40.16
N GLN A 752 2.83 34.94 -40.63
CA GLN A 752 2.35 35.42 -41.90
C GLN A 752 3.51 35.38 -42.90
N LEU A 753 3.37 34.59 -43.96
CA LEU A 753 4.33 34.50 -45.03
C LEU A 753 3.74 35.18 -46.26
N ASN A 754 4.40 36.24 -46.75
CA ASN A 754 4.03 36.95 -47.97
C ASN A 754 4.96 36.52 -49.12
N PHE A 755 4.44 35.83 -50.10
CA PHE A 755 5.18 35.46 -51.30
C PHE A 755 4.83 36.48 -52.39
N VAL A 756 5.83 37.26 -52.82
CA VAL A 756 5.66 38.25 -53.89
C VAL A 756 6.31 37.70 -55.16
N ALA A 757 5.50 37.44 -56.16
CA ALA A 757 5.98 37.07 -57.49
C ALA A 757 6.33 38.33 -58.29
N VAL A 758 7.60 38.44 -58.68
CA VAL A 758 8.10 39.61 -59.45
C VAL A 758 8.36 39.20 -60.91
N ARG A 759 8.14 40.08 -61.84
CA ARG A 759 8.43 39.86 -63.26
C ARG A 759 9.96 39.82 -63.46
N SER A 760 10.43 38.99 -64.42
CA SER A 760 11.83 38.91 -64.76
C SER A 760 12.30 40.30 -65.30
N GLY A 761 13.24 40.93 -64.58
CA GLY A 761 13.75 42.25 -64.89
C GLY A 761 13.53 43.38 -63.90
N VAL A 762 12.81 43.09 -62.77
CA VAL A 762 12.67 44.02 -61.62
C VAL A 762 13.70 43.67 -60.57
N GLU A 763 14.50 44.63 -60.14
CA GLU A 763 15.43 44.40 -59.00
C GLU A 763 14.67 44.29 -57.70
N PHE A 764 15.05 43.31 -56.87
CA PHE A 764 14.42 43.08 -55.56
C PHE A 764 14.45 44.28 -54.61
N SER A 765 15.44 45.18 -54.77
CA SER A 765 15.54 46.45 -54.04
C SER A 765 14.40 47.42 -54.30
N GLU A 766 13.76 47.41 -55.49
CA GLU A 766 12.61 48.24 -55.85
C GLU A 766 11.32 47.72 -55.22
N VAL A 767 11.19 46.40 -54.99
CA VAL A 767 9.99 45.77 -54.42
C VAL A 767 9.97 45.87 -52.89
N VAL A 768 11.14 45.77 -52.26
CA VAL A 768 11.30 45.82 -50.78
C VAL A 768 11.04 47.24 -50.23
N GLY A 769 11.20 48.29 -51.06
CA GLY A 769 10.93 49.67 -50.67
C GLY A 769 9.46 50.12 -50.79
N ALA A 770 8.58 49.23 -51.29
CA ALA A 770 7.15 49.57 -51.54
C ALA A 770 6.16 48.92 -50.57
N PHE A 771 6.62 48.24 -49.50
CA PHE A 771 5.80 47.62 -48.46
C PHE A 771 6.03 48.24 -47.08
#